data_64a63a002d8984f10b53e26d2ddef728
#
_entry.id   64a63a002d8984f10b53e26d2ddef728
#
_cell.length_a   1.000
_cell.length_b   1.000
_cell.length_c   1.000
_cell.angle_alpha   90.00
_cell.angle_beta   90.00
_cell.angle_gamma   90.00
#
_symmetry.space_group_name_H-M   'P 1'
#
loop_
_entity.id
_entity.type
_entity.pdbx_description
1 polymer ?
#
loop_
_entity_poly.entity_id
_entity_poly.type
_entity_poly.pdbx_seq_one_letter_code
_entity_poly.pdbx_strand_id
1 'polypeptide(L)'
;MPLPLYKDVQPRPDVMSRLTGNRLLWHAAFIGLLLAWVCCAPESFGADGGYQKAPAPIGELLSTPAAPTVHFNPQRNTMIIYRAERHPPVADLAEPGLRLAGLRINPANNGPHRTARCVELTIHPLLEGKDRPIPIPPNSRISTPAWSPDGKQFAFLRYGSREVELWVGDGRRGSVRRLRGGINASLGEAFQWMPDSQSIICHALVANRPKPPVESRVPEGPAVQETTGKAAPARTFQDLLDSPHDEDLFDYYTTSQLALVNVKSGDSKPVGSPAIFSSVEPSPNGQLLLVSCIQRPYSYQLPATMFPRKVEVLDLEGKIAFHLATLPLAEEIPIGGVRTGPRSYQWRPTNPATLAWVEALDGGDPRNKVPHRDRIQMLDAPFTGNPIELEKTEHRFQGLTWSERPDVALVREYQASRRWSRTWLVNPNAPAEPSRLLWDLSTQDRYGDPGTPLLRTLTNGFRVARVHEGSLFLVGAGATADGERPFLDTFNLASLRTERLFQSDEGGHESVVALLQPDAAEIITRRESPTRPANYFIRTLPDSSRKPITDFPDLMPQLRGIRKQLVTYQRADGVPLSFTLYLPADYQPGQRLPTILWAYPREFNDSDTAGQVTTSANRYTTFSGASHLFLVTQGYAILDNATMPVIGDTKKANDTFLEQIISSAKAAVDKAVEMGITDPNRVGVAGHSYGAFMVANLIAHTDIFKAGVARSGAYNRTLTPFGFQNERRTLWEAPEVYARMSPFMFAHRINEPLLLIHGEADNNPGTFPIQSERLYQAVKGNGGTARLVLLPHESHAYEARESVEHVHWETLHWFDKYVKRAPEPPISTFTPSDLPPP
;
A
#
# COMPACT_ATOMS: atom_id res chain seq x y z
N MET A 1 56.69 21.62 -4.06
CA MET A 1 57.08 22.15 -2.74
C MET A 1 56.46 21.20 -1.70
N PRO A 2 57.30 20.49 -0.91
CA PRO A 2 56.81 19.51 0.05
C PRO A 2 56.68 20.14 1.45
N LEU A 3 55.65 19.72 2.19
CA LEU A 3 55.45 20.01 3.60
C LEU A 3 56.24 19.00 4.46
N PRO A 4 56.74 19.38 5.63
CA PRO A 4 57.64 18.53 6.42
C PRO A 4 56.89 17.62 7.40
N LEU A 5 57.52 16.46 7.60
CA LEU A 5 57.23 15.40 8.55
C LEU A 5 57.40 15.87 10.03
N TYR A 6 56.45 15.48 10.88
CA TYR A 6 56.59 15.56 12.33
C TYR A 6 57.11 14.23 12.88
N LYS A 7 58.21 14.37 13.72
CA LYS A 7 58.92 13.25 14.36
C LYS A 7 58.29 12.91 15.71
N ASP A 8 58.39 11.65 16.05
CA ASP A 8 58.15 11.03 17.35
C ASP A 8 58.82 11.72 18.55
N VAL A 9 58.08 11.75 19.69
CA VAL A 9 58.64 11.90 21.02
C VAL A 9 57.99 10.89 21.96
N GLN A 10 58.85 9.94 22.45
CA GLN A 10 58.51 9.01 23.53
C GLN A 10 58.75 9.64 24.92
N PRO A 11 58.06 9.11 26.00
CA PRO A 11 58.13 9.67 27.34
C PRO A 11 59.29 9.13 28.15
N ARG A 12 59.82 9.95 29.12
CA ARG A 12 60.68 9.49 30.20
C ARG A 12 60.08 9.76 31.58
N PRO A 13 60.40 8.91 32.59
CA PRO A 13 59.72 8.84 33.87
C PRO A 13 60.50 9.60 35.00
N ASP A 14 59.82 9.60 36.19
CA ASP A 14 60.28 9.86 37.55
C ASP A 14 60.61 11.29 38.00
N VAL A 15 59.80 11.75 38.97
CA VAL A 15 60.30 12.13 40.32
C VAL A 15 59.19 12.06 41.36
N MET A 16 59.31 11.10 42.28
CA MET A 16 58.60 11.08 43.57
C MET A 16 59.40 11.95 44.55
N SER A 17 58.72 12.86 45.27
CA SER A 17 58.88 12.91 46.71
C SER A 17 58.22 14.15 47.39
N ARG A 18 57.45 13.85 48.44
CA ARG A 18 57.14 14.60 49.69
C ARG A 18 56.31 15.89 49.53
N LEU A 19 55.13 15.81 50.10
CA LEU A 19 54.66 16.68 51.22
C LEU A 19 53.34 16.08 51.82
N THR A 20 53.45 15.55 52.98
CA THR A 20 52.36 15.22 53.93
C THR A 20 51.84 16.47 54.61
N GLY A 21 50.58 16.68 54.73
CA GLY A 21 49.96 17.65 55.63
C GLY A 21 48.72 18.33 55.17
N ASN A 22 47.59 18.04 55.84
CA ASN A 22 46.20 18.59 55.71
C ASN A 22 45.21 17.86 54.87
N ARG A 23 44.82 16.68 55.31
CA ARG A 23 43.68 15.95 54.89
C ARG A 23 42.52 16.04 55.87
N LEU A 24 41.87 17.14 56.10
CA LEU A 24 40.62 17.15 56.91
C LEU A 24 39.65 18.31 56.60
N LEU A 25 39.98 19.28 55.78
CA LEU A 25 39.10 20.43 55.53
C LEU A 25 38.58 20.50 54.04
N TRP A 26 39.03 19.62 53.12
CA TRP A 26 38.57 19.59 51.75
C TRP A 26 37.47 18.58 51.45
N HIS A 27 37.19 17.64 52.32
CA HIS A 27 36.15 16.63 52.10
C HIS A 27 34.73 17.12 52.37
N ALA A 28 34.55 18.13 53.21
CA ALA A 28 33.19 18.69 53.45
C ALA A 28 32.71 19.64 52.34
N ALA A 29 33.63 20.33 51.64
CA ALA A 29 33.27 21.20 50.52
C ALA A 29 33.02 20.44 49.20
N PHE A 30 33.66 19.26 49.01
CA PHE A 30 33.47 18.42 47.83
C PHE A 30 32.16 17.60 47.85
N ILE A 31 31.71 17.19 49.06
CA ILE A 31 30.43 16.47 49.24
C ILE A 31 29.26 17.43 49.13
N GLY A 32 29.38 18.69 49.54
CA GLY A 32 28.36 19.73 49.32
C GLY A 32 28.14 20.13 47.86
N LEU A 33 29.20 20.15 47.06
CA LEU A 33 29.15 20.44 45.62
C LEU A 33 28.67 19.23 44.77
N LEU A 34 28.94 18.01 45.21
CA LEU A 34 28.41 16.79 44.58
C LEU A 34 26.90 16.58 44.85
N LEU A 35 26.41 16.99 46.04
CA LEU A 35 24.97 16.92 46.34
C LEU A 35 24.18 18.05 45.69
N ALA A 36 24.77 19.21 45.40
CA ALA A 36 24.11 20.29 44.64
C ALA A 36 24.08 20.01 43.11
N TRP A 37 25.02 19.19 42.60
CA TRP A 37 25.02 18.80 41.17
C TRP A 37 24.04 17.66 40.86
N VAL A 38 23.65 16.87 41.83
CA VAL A 38 22.67 15.78 41.67
C VAL A 38 21.22 16.31 41.62
N CYS A 39 20.95 17.55 42.11
CA CYS A 39 19.60 18.14 42.07
C CYS A 39 19.33 19.02 40.85
N CYS A 40 20.31 19.26 39.96
CA CYS A 40 20.16 20.04 38.73
C CYS A 40 20.74 19.33 37.51
N ALA A 41 20.87 17.99 37.52
CA ALA A 41 21.06 17.27 36.28
C ALA A 41 19.76 17.42 35.46
N PRO A 42 19.81 17.98 34.25
CA PRO A 42 18.65 17.81 33.35
C PRO A 42 18.41 16.31 33.29
N GLU A 43 17.16 15.89 33.44
CA GLU A 43 16.77 14.52 33.18
C GLU A 43 17.30 14.19 31.77
N SER A 44 18.51 13.63 31.71
CA SER A 44 18.92 12.92 30.52
C SER A 44 17.96 11.75 30.44
N PHE A 45 17.00 11.82 29.51
CA PHE A 45 16.28 10.66 29.05
C PHE A 45 17.34 9.67 28.55
N GLY A 46 17.87 8.88 29.48
CA GLY A 46 18.55 7.65 29.16
C GLY A 46 17.52 6.83 28.44
N ALA A 47 17.78 6.50 27.18
CA ALA A 47 16.99 5.55 26.46
C ALA A 47 16.89 4.29 27.33
N ASP A 48 15.71 4.01 27.90
CA ASP A 48 15.41 2.67 28.34
C ASP A 48 15.51 1.80 27.09
N GLY A 49 16.64 1.08 26.95
CA GLY A 49 17.04 0.40 25.73
C GLY A 49 16.20 -0.85 25.51
N GLY A 50 14.97 -0.68 25.00
CA GLY A 50 14.09 -1.80 24.65
C GLY A 50 12.73 -1.31 24.14
N TYR A 51 12.02 -2.22 23.48
CA TYR A 51 10.63 -1.96 23.06
C TYR A 51 9.73 -1.70 24.27
N GLN A 52 9.06 -0.56 24.26
CA GLN A 52 8.07 -0.19 25.28
C GLN A 52 6.71 -0.81 24.95
N LYS A 53 5.94 -1.19 25.96
CA LYS A 53 4.61 -1.72 25.80
C LYS A 53 3.57 -0.61 25.79
N ALA A 54 2.60 -0.72 24.90
CA ALA A 54 1.41 0.13 24.94
C ALA A 54 0.65 -0.06 26.28
N PRO A 55 -0.08 0.98 26.76
CA PRO A 55 -0.98 0.83 27.92
C PRO A 55 -1.92 -0.36 27.76
N ALA A 56 -2.31 -0.98 28.89
CA ALA A 56 -3.11 -2.19 28.92
C ALA A 56 -4.35 -2.17 27.98
N PRO A 57 -5.20 -1.13 27.92
CA PRO A 57 -6.33 -1.11 27.00
C PRO A 57 -5.92 -1.23 25.52
N ILE A 58 -4.83 -0.59 25.11
CA ILE A 58 -4.30 -0.67 23.74
C ILE A 58 -3.68 -2.05 23.50
N GLY A 59 -2.83 -2.53 24.41
CA GLY A 59 -2.18 -3.83 24.32
C GLY A 59 -3.16 -5.01 24.24
N GLU A 60 -4.27 -4.94 24.98
CA GLU A 60 -5.38 -5.91 24.95
C GLU A 60 -6.05 -5.93 23.57
N LEU A 61 -6.41 -4.76 23.04
CA LEU A 61 -7.00 -4.64 21.70
C LEU A 61 -6.07 -5.10 20.58
N LEU A 62 -4.76 -4.83 20.68
CA LEU A 62 -3.76 -5.35 19.73
C LEU A 62 -3.62 -6.87 19.81
N SER A 63 -3.96 -7.49 20.93
CA SER A 63 -3.91 -8.95 21.14
C SER A 63 -5.12 -9.67 20.55
N THR A 64 -6.17 -8.94 20.14
CA THR A 64 -7.35 -9.59 19.53
C THR A 64 -7.00 -10.22 18.19
N PRO A 65 -7.58 -11.39 17.83
CA PRO A 65 -7.35 -12.00 16.53
C PRO A 65 -7.70 -11.08 15.37
N ALA A 66 -7.05 -11.26 14.23
CA ALA A 66 -7.43 -10.56 13.00
C ALA A 66 -8.84 -11.00 12.56
N ALA A 67 -9.58 -10.12 11.89
CA ALA A 67 -10.82 -10.49 11.25
C ALA A 67 -10.54 -11.54 10.14
N PRO A 68 -11.39 -12.57 9.97
CA PRO A 68 -11.19 -13.56 8.92
C PRO A 68 -11.44 -12.95 7.54
N THR A 69 -10.67 -13.41 6.55
CA THR A 69 -10.94 -13.19 5.12
C THR A 69 -11.68 -14.38 4.53
N VAL A 70 -12.53 -14.12 3.55
CA VAL A 70 -13.40 -15.12 2.93
C VAL A 70 -13.13 -15.21 1.43
N HIS A 71 -12.90 -16.43 0.94
CA HIS A 71 -12.63 -16.70 -0.47
C HIS A 71 -13.66 -17.67 -1.02
N PHE A 72 -14.65 -17.16 -1.77
CA PHE A 72 -15.67 -17.96 -2.43
C PHE A 72 -15.08 -18.76 -3.59
N ASN A 73 -15.54 -20.00 -3.75
CA ASN A 73 -15.24 -20.75 -4.96
C ASN A 73 -15.96 -20.15 -6.19
N PRO A 74 -15.52 -20.47 -7.44
CA PRO A 74 -16.17 -19.99 -8.66
C PRO A 74 -17.68 -20.23 -8.74
N GLN A 75 -18.18 -21.34 -8.20
CA GLN A 75 -19.61 -21.73 -8.19
C GLN A 75 -20.43 -21.03 -7.11
N ARG A 76 -19.80 -20.28 -6.19
CA ARG A 76 -20.46 -19.57 -5.09
C ARG A 76 -21.30 -20.48 -4.17
N ASN A 77 -20.87 -21.73 -3.96
CA ASN A 77 -21.55 -22.68 -3.07
C ASN A 77 -20.69 -23.13 -1.88
N THR A 78 -19.43 -22.72 -1.86
CA THR A 78 -18.46 -23.02 -0.79
C THR A 78 -17.50 -21.84 -0.67
N MET A 79 -17.00 -21.60 0.54
CA MET A 79 -15.95 -20.62 0.76
C MET A 79 -14.85 -21.16 1.68
N ILE A 80 -13.65 -20.62 1.55
CA ILE A 80 -12.56 -20.78 2.50
C ILE A 80 -12.55 -19.57 3.41
N ILE A 81 -12.59 -19.81 4.72
CA ILE A 81 -12.34 -18.81 5.76
C ILE A 81 -10.87 -18.93 6.11
N TYR A 82 -10.13 -17.83 5.94
CA TYR A 82 -8.71 -17.73 6.22
C TYR A 82 -8.48 -16.62 7.23
N ARG A 83 -7.68 -16.92 8.27
CA ARG A 83 -7.25 -15.93 9.26
C ARG A 83 -5.74 -16.00 9.42
N ALA A 84 -5.08 -14.89 9.22
CA ALA A 84 -3.65 -14.73 9.47
C ALA A 84 -3.39 -14.18 10.88
N GLU A 85 -2.18 -14.38 11.38
CA GLU A 85 -1.66 -13.69 12.55
C GLU A 85 -1.71 -12.17 12.31
N ARG A 86 -2.17 -11.42 13.31
CA ARG A 86 -2.36 -9.96 13.17
C ARG A 86 -1.04 -9.21 13.15
N HIS A 87 -0.16 -9.54 14.08
CA HIS A 87 1.14 -8.89 14.28
C HIS A 87 2.19 -9.97 14.52
N PRO A 88 3.12 -10.21 13.57
CA PRO A 88 4.22 -11.13 13.79
C PRO A 88 5.17 -10.57 14.87
N PRO A 89 5.96 -11.40 15.52
CA PRO A 89 7.03 -10.93 16.39
C PRO A 89 8.15 -10.28 15.55
N VAL A 90 8.89 -9.33 16.14
CA VAL A 90 10.03 -8.67 15.46
C VAL A 90 11.11 -9.68 15.05
N ALA A 91 11.22 -10.80 15.74
CA ALA A 91 12.12 -11.90 15.38
C ALA A 91 11.88 -12.44 13.96
N ASP A 92 10.62 -12.44 13.49
CA ASP A 92 10.27 -12.87 12.12
C ASP A 92 10.78 -11.84 11.07
N LEU A 93 10.80 -10.55 11.41
CA LEU A 93 11.32 -9.50 10.56
C LEU A 93 12.85 -9.48 10.52
N ALA A 94 13.49 -9.97 11.59
CA ALA A 94 14.93 -10.07 11.72
C ALA A 94 15.53 -11.34 11.06
N GLU A 95 14.69 -12.24 10.51
CA GLU A 95 15.19 -13.37 9.71
C GLU A 95 16.07 -12.85 8.55
N PRO A 96 17.17 -13.55 8.19
CA PRO A 96 18.00 -13.15 7.08
C PRO A 96 17.21 -12.97 5.78
N GLY A 97 17.42 -11.84 5.10
CA GLY A 97 16.74 -11.50 3.86
C GLY A 97 17.68 -10.82 2.88
N LEU A 98 17.56 -11.15 1.59
CA LEU A 98 18.25 -10.47 0.50
C LEU A 98 17.37 -9.37 -0.06
N ARG A 99 17.99 -8.23 -0.41
CA ARG A 99 17.36 -7.10 -1.09
C ARG A 99 17.96 -6.97 -2.47
N LEU A 100 17.26 -7.42 -3.49
CA LEU A 100 17.78 -7.56 -4.85
C LEU A 100 16.80 -7.00 -5.87
N ALA A 101 17.14 -5.91 -6.54
CA ALA A 101 16.35 -5.30 -7.61
C ALA A 101 14.89 -5.00 -7.21
N GLY A 102 14.66 -4.54 -6.00
CA GLY A 102 13.32 -4.24 -5.44
C GLY A 102 12.60 -5.46 -4.83
N LEU A 103 13.22 -6.64 -4.85
CA LEU A 103 12.72 -7.85 -4.22
C LEU A 103 13.30 -8.02 -2.81
N ARG A 104 12.53 -8.66 -1.93
CA ARG A 104 12.97 -9.13 -0.61
C ARG A 104 12.78 -10.63 -0.52
N ILE A 105 13.89 -11.37 -0.54
CA ILE A 105 13.92 -12.82 -0.68
C ILE A 105 14.44 -13.46 0.61
N ASN A 106 13.80 -14.54 1.05
CA ASN A 106 14.35 -15.41 2.09
C ASN A 106 15.32 -16.42 1.45
N PRO A 107 16.64 -16.29 1.67
CA PRO A 107 17.65 -17.14 1.04
C PRO A 107 17.58 -18.60 1.49
N ALA A 108 16.96 -18.88 2.65
CA ALA A 108 16.88 -20.25 3.18
C ALA A 108 15.90 -21.13 2.42
N ASN A 109 14.83 -20.53 1.86
CA ASN A 109 13.76 -21.30 1.23
C ASN A 109 13.37 -20.84 -0.20
N ASN A 110 13.99 -19.79 -0.75
CA ASN A 110 13.60 -19.20 -2.04
C ASN A 110 12.14 -18.68 -2.09
N GLY A 111 11.64 -18.23 -0.97
CA GLY A 111 10.35 -17.55 -0.85
C GLY A 111 10.49 -16.05 -0.63
N PRO A 112 9.40 -15.32 -0.52
CA PRO A 112 9.43 -13.94 -0.06
C PRO A 112 9.93 -13.89 1.40
N HIS A 113 10.66 -12.82 1.74
CA HIS A 113 11.22 -12.63 3.08
C HIS A 113 10.13 -12.61 4.16
N ARG A 114 8.97 -12.00 3.85
CA ARG A 114 7.86 -11.89 4.80
C ARG A 114 6.66 -12.70 4.33
N THR A 115 6.15 -13.53 5.22
CA THR A 115 4.95 -14.34 5.00
C THR A 115 4.15 -14.45 6.28
N ALA A 116 2.82 -14.33 6.17
CA ALA A 116 1.93 -14.41 7.33
C ALA A 116 1.78 -15.85 7.84
N ARG A 117 1.72 -16.03 9.17
CA ARG A 117 1.30 -17.29 9.78
C ARG A 117 -0.21 -17.45 9.65
N CYS A 118 -0.64 -18.64 9.26
CA CYS A 118 -2.06 -19.00 9.24
C CYS A 118 -2.48 -19.43 10.64
N VAL A 119 -3.50 -18.79 11.17
CA VAL A 119 -4.11 -19.11 12.47
C VAL A 119 -5.33 -19.99 12.30
N GLU A 120 -6.10 -19.77 11.22
CA GLU A 120 -7.32 -20.51 10.91
C GLU A 120 -7.46 -20.71 9.42
N LEU A 121 -7.79 -21.94 9.02
CA LEU A 121 -8.14 -22.26 7.64
C LEU A 121 -9.31 -23.25 7.67
N THR A 122 -10.46 -22.85 7.14
CA THR A 122 -11.72 -23.60 7.29
C THR A 122 -12.50 -23.58 5.98
N ILE A 123 -13.07 -24.73 5.59
CA ILE A 123 -14.09 -24.82 4.54
C ILE A 123 -15.46 -24.58 5.16
N HIS A 124 -16.22 -23.66 4.57
CA HIS A 124 -17.59 -23.34 4.93
C HIS A 124 -18.53 -23.50 3.73
N PRO A 125 -19.46 -24.50 3.74
CA PRO A 125 -20.52 -24.62 2.74
C PRO A 125 -21.56 -23.53 2.92
N LEU A 126 -22.04 -22.88 1.82
CA LEU A 126 -22.95 -21.74 1.92
C LEU A 126 -24.36 -22.08 2.38
N LEU A 127 -24.89 -23.21 1.95
CA LEU A 127 -26.33 -23.52 2.12
C LEU A 127 -26.57 -24.57 3.20
N GLU A 128 -25.78 -25.63 3.24
CA GLU A 128 -25.95 -26.75 4.18
C GLU A 128 -24.60 -27.35 4.53
N GLY A 129 -24.40 -27.67 5.79
CA GLY A 129 -23.22 -28.36 6.28
C GLY A 129 -22.55 -27.65 7.45
N LYS A 130 -21.60 -28.37 8.06
CA LYS A 130 -20.79 -27.87 9.17
C LYS A 130 -19.44 -27.39 8.65
N ASP A 131 -18.90 -26.40 9.31
CA ASP A 131 -17.53 -25.95 9.12
C ASP A 131 -16.56 -27.11 9.26
N ARG A 132 -15.56 -27.15 8.38
CA ARG A 132 -14.53 -28.18 8.32
C ARG A 132 -13.17 -27.53 8.41
N PRO A 133 -12.51 -27.59 9.58
CA PRO A 133 -11.13 -27.13 9.69
C PRO A 133 -10.24 -27.88 8.71
N ILE A 134 -9.34 -27.17 8.03
CA ILE A 134 -8.34 -27.74 7.14
C ILE A 134 -7.09 -28.06 7.93
N PRO A 135 -6.67 -29.34 8.00
CA PRO A 135 -5.54 -29.75 8.80
C PRO A 135 -4.21 -29.36 8.14
N ILE A 136 -3.66 -28.24 8.52
CA ILE A 136 -2.30 -27.81 8.17
C ILE A 136 -1.38 -27.98 9.38
N PRO A 137 -0.06 -28.20 9.18
CA PRO A 137 0.88 -28.24 10.30
C PRO A 137 0.81 -26.96 11.16
N PRO A 138 0.94 -27.08 12.50
CA PRO A 138 0.90 -25.91 13.38
C PRO A 138 1.93 -24.85 12.99
N ASN A 139 1.62 -23.58 13.24
CA ASN A 139 2.48 -22.45 12.93
C ASN A 139 2.89 -22.33 11.45
N SER A 140 2.11 -22.92 10.54
CA SER A 140 2.38 -22.80 9.09
C SER A 140 2.22 -21.38 8.60
N ARG A 141 3.19 -20.94 7.80
CA ARG A 141 3.06 -19.75 6.96
C ARG A 141 2.58 -20.22 5.60
N ILE A 142 1.45 -19.67 5.12
CA ILE A 142 0.86 -20.08 3.82
C ILE A 142 0.47 -18.87 3.00
N SER A 143 0.44 -19.05 1.68
CA SER A 143 -0.18 -18.07 0.77
C SER A 143 -1.71 -18.12 0.91
N THR A 144 -2.38 -17.08 0.42
CA THR A 144 -3.84 -17.13 0.22
C THR A 144 -4.20 -18.34 -0.67
N PRO A 145 -5.17 -19.18 -0.26
CA PRO A 145 -5.60 -20.30 -1.09
C PRO A 145 -6.28 -19.85 -2.39
N ALA A 146 -5.89 -20.48 -3.50
CA ALA A 146 -6.45 -20.26 -4.83
C ALA A 146 -7.32 -21.45 -5.25
N TRP A 147 -8.60 -21.19 -5.59
CA TRP A 147 -9.52 -22.21 -6.08
C TRP A 147 -9.15 -22.67 -7.50
N SER A 148 -9.35 -23.95 -7.78
CA SER A 148 -9.34 -24.47 -9.17
C SER A 148 -10.45 -23.81 -9.99
N PRO A 149 -10.32 -23.71 -11.33
CA PRO A 149 -11.35 -23.16 -12.21
C PRO A 149 -12.73 -23.80 -12.02
N ASP A 150 -12.78 -25.11 -11.79
CA ASP A 150 -14.01 -25.84 -11.51
C ASP A 150 -14.49 -25.74 -10.04
N GLY A 151 -13.74 -25.04 -9.18
CA GLY A 151 -14.06 -24.77 -7.77
C GLY A 151 -14.13 -25.98 -6.86
N LYS A 152 -13.67 -27.16 -7.30
CA LYS A 152 -13.72 -28.39 -6.50
C LYS A 152 -12.48 -28.58 -5.63
N GLN A 153 -11.36 -27.96 -6.02
CA GLN A 153 -10.10 -28.05 -5.33
C GLN A 153 -9.56 -26.63 -5.06
N PHE A 154 -8.60 -26.55 -4.17
CA PHE A 154 -7.83 -25.33 -3.92
C PHE A 154 -6.36 -25.66 -3.73
N ALA A 155 -5.48 -24.72 -4.02
CA ALA A 155 -4.05 -24.86 -3.83
C ALA A 155 -3.49 -23.66 -3.06
N PHE A 156 -2.39 -23.87 -2.35
CA PHE A 156 -1.67 -22.82 -1.64
C PHE A 156 -0.19 -23.19 -1.50
N LEU A 157 0.64 -22.18 -1.29
CA LEU A 157 2.04 -22.38 -0.92
C LEU A 157 2.15 -22.48 0.60
N ARG A 158 2.98 -23.41 1.09
CA ARG A 158 3.45 -23.45 2.46
C ARG A 158 4.93 -23.06 2.48
N TYR A 159 5.24 -22.02 3.22
CA TYR A 159 6.59 -21.50 3.38
C TYR A 159 7.26 -22.18 4.57
N GLY A 160 8.08 -23.18 4.27
CA GLY A 160 8.88 -23.89 5.28
C GLY A 160 10.21 -23.17 5.55
N SER A 161 10.99 -23.64 6.52
CA SER A 161 12.29 -23.05 6.89
C SER A 161 13.39 -23.28 5.84
N ARG A 162 13.26 -24.31 4.98
CA ARG A 162 14.28 -24.70 3.98
C ARG A 162 13.76 -24.77 2.55
N GLU A 163 12.46 -24.81 2.36
CA GLU A 163 11.83 -24.87 1.04
C GLU A 163 10.42 -24.31 1.09
N VAL A 164 9.92 -23.89 -0.08
CA VAL A 164 8.52 -23.60 -0.32
C VAL A 164 7.86 -24.81 -0.95
N GLU A 165 6.70 -25.20 -0.45
CA GLU A 165 5.93 -26.35 -0.86
C GLU A 165 4.60 -25.93 -1.49
N LEU A 166 4.20 -26.59 -2.58
CA LEU A 166 2.86 -26.48 -3.14
C LEU A 166 1.98 -27.55 -2.53
N TRP A 167 0.85 -27.11 -1.96
CA TRP A 167 -0.18 -27.97 -1.37
C TRP A 167 -1.48 -27.87 -2.13
N VAL A 168 -2.24 -28.97 -2.15
CA VAL A 168 -3.56 -29.04 -2.77
C VAL A 168 -4.59 -29.59 -1.79
N GLY A 169 -5.80 -29.05 -1.82
CA GLY A 169 -6.92 -29.46 -0.96
C GLY A 169 -8.19 -29.78 -1.73
N ASP A 170 -9.00 -30.67 -1.19
CA ASP A 170 -10.34 -30.99 -1.64
C ASP A 170 -11.32 -29.97 -1.05
N GLY A 171 -11.97 -29.17 -1.90
CA GLY A 171 -12.89 -28.11 -1.47
C GLY A 171 -14.17 -28.60 -0.80
N ARG A 172 -14.51 -29.88 -0.92
CA ARG A 172 -15.67 -30.49 -0.28
C ARG A 172 -15.33 -31.16 1.06
N ARG A 173 -14.16 -31.84 1.12
CA ARG A 173 -13.74 -32.62 2.30
C ARG A 173 -12.87 -31.84 3.26
N GLY A 174 -12.17 -30.79 2.78
CA GLY A 174 -11.17 -30.05 3.56
C GLY A 174 -9.86 -30.82 3.79
N SER A 175 -9.69 -32.01 3.19
CA SER A 175 -8.42 -32.73 3.25
C SER A 175 -7.37 -32.06 2.38
N VAL A 176 -6.13 -31.96 2.84
CA VAL A 176 -5.00 -31.38 2.13
C VAL A 176 -3.83 -32.34 2.05
N ARG A 177 -3.01 -32.19 1.04
CA ARG A 177 -1.76 -32.91 0.89
C ARG A 177 -0.70 -32.07 0.21
N ARG A 178 0.56 -32.33 0.52
CA ARG A 178 1.69 -31.78 -0.22
C ARG A 178 1.67 -32.37 -1.64
N LEU A 179 1.69 -31.47 -2.64
CA LEU A 179 1.76 -31.87 -4.04
C LEU A 179 3.22 -31.90 -4.52
N ARG A 180 3.99 -30.84 -4.21
CA ARG A 180 5.39 -30.69 -4.61
C ARG A 180 6.16 -29.85 -3.61
N GLY A 181 7.45 -30.15 -3.38
CA GLY A 181 8.43 -29.29 -2.75
C GLY A 181 9.34 -28.60 -3.76
N GLY A 182 10.25 -27.76 -3.28
CA GLY A 182 11.21 -27.06 -4.11
C GLY A 182 10.56 -26.07 -5.07
N ILE A 183 9.60 -25.31 -4.61
CA ILE A 183 8.99 -24.19 -5.35
C ILE A 183 9.88 -22.96 -5.21
N ASN A 184 10.13 -22.25 -6.31
CA ASN A 184 10.75 -20.93 -6.30
C ASN A 184 9.65 -19.87 -6.25
N ALA A 185 9.50 -19.21 -5.11
CA ALA A 185 8.52 -18.15 -4.89
C ALA A 185 9.18 -16.77 -4.66
N SER A 186 10.41 -16.58 -5.17
CA SER A 186 11.15 -15.32 -5.03
C SER A 186 10.66 -14.21 -5.95
N LEU A 187 10.07 -14.57 -7.10
CA LEU A 187 9.65 -13.63 -8.15
C LEU A 187 8.32 -14.07 -8.80
N GLY A 188 7.35 -13.14 -8.87
CA GLY A 188 6.07 -13.36 -9.54
C GLY A 188 5.15 -14.36 -8.83
N GLU A 189 4.13 -14.81 -9.53
CA GLU A 189 3.18 -15.83 -9.06
C GLU A 189 3.82 -17.22 -9.20
N ALA A 190 4.12 -17.88 -8.09
CA ALA A 190 4.87 -19.13 -8.08
C ALA A 190 4.09 -20.34 -8.61
N PHE A 191 2.76 -20.27 -8.72
CA PHE A 191 1.94 -21.30 -9.34
C PHE A 191 0.64 -20.74 -9.91
N GLN A 192 0.08 -21.42 -10.91
CA GLN A 192 -1.25 -21.15 -11.47
C GLN A 192 -1.96 -22.44 -11.84
N TRP A 193 -3.27 -22.47 -11.62
CA TRP A 193 -4.12 -23.55 -12.09
C TRP A 193 -4.20 -23.52 -13.62
N MET A 194 -4.10 -24.70 -14.24
CA MET A 194 -4.44 -24.85 -15.65
C MET A 194 -5.97 -24.84 -15.82
N PRO A 195 -6.48 -24.38 -16.98
CA PRO A 195 -7.92 -24.36 -17.28
C PRO A 195 -8.65 -25.70 -17.12
N ASP A 196 -7.93 -26.80 -17.21
CA ASP A 196 -8.45 -28.16 -17.04
C ASP A 196 -8.81 -28.52 -15.58
N SER A 197 -8.41 -27.72 -14.61
CA SER A 197 -8.56 -27.99 -13.17
C SER A 197 -7.88 -29.27 -12.68
N GLN A 198 -7.04 -29.89 -13.51
CA GLN A 198 -6.35 -31.15 -13.22
C GLN A 198 -4.86 -30.98 -13.09
N SER A 199 -4.33 -29.84 -13.57
CA SER A 199 -2.92 -29.53 -13.60
C SER A 199 -2.65 -28.15 -13.03
N ILE A 200 -1.43 -27.98 -12.50
CA ILE A 200 -0.89 -26.71 -12.03
C ILE A 200 0.45 -26.47 -12.71
N ILE A 201 0.62 -25.29 -13.34
CA ILE A 201 1.94 -24.82 -13.75
C ILE A 201 2.59 -24.08 -12.57
N CYS A 202 3.85 -24.40 -12.26
CA CYS A 202 4.56 -23.77 -11.14
C CYS A 202 6.03 -23.51 -11.46
N HIS A 203 6.63 -22.59 -10.72
CA HIS A 203 8.04 -22.26 -10.73
C HIS A 203 8.77 -23.23 -9.79
N ALA A 204 9.50 -24.19 -10.33
CA ALA A 204 10.31 -25.12 -9.56
C ALA A 204 11.76 -24.62 -9.45
N LEU A 205 12.43 -24.95 -8.35
CA LEU A 205 13.87 -24.78 -8.24
C LEU A 205 14.58 -25.63 -9.30
N VAL A 206 15.61 -25.07 -9.93
CA VAL A 206 16.42 -25.78 -10.93
C VAL A 206 17.09 -26.99 -10.26
N ALA A 207 16.96 -28.17 -10.89
CA ALA A 207 17.60 -29.39 -10.40
C ALA A 207 19.15 -29.25 -10.42
N ASN A 208 19.79 -29.76 -9.37
CA ASN A 208 21.28 -29.79 -9.27
C ASN A 208 21.93 -28.39 -9.39
N ARG A 209 21.19 -27.31 -9.03
CA ARG A 209 21.80 -25.96 -9.03
C ARG A 209 22.99 -25.92 -8.06
N PRO A 210 24.04 -25.13 -8.37
CA PRO A 210 25.22 -24.98 -7.50
C PRO A 210 24.82 -24.34 -6.15
N LYS A 211 25.78 -24.21 -5.24
CA LYS A 211 25.60 -23.39 -4.04
C LYS A 211 25.43 -21.91 -4.43
N PRO A 212 24.78 -21.11 -3.58
CA PRO A 212 24.69 -19.67 -3.82
C PRO A 212 26.07 -19.05 -4.03
N PRO A 213 26.17 -18.03 -4.87
CA PRO A 213 27.39 -17.23 -5.00
C PRO A 213 27.82 -16.71 -3.63
N VAL A 214 29.11 -16.72 -3.37
CA VAL A 214 29.72 -16.19 -2.13
C VAL A 214 30.50 -14.95 -2.48
N GLU A 215 30.22 -13.86 -1.79
CA GLU A 215 30.95 -12.62 -1.97
C GLU A 215 32.41 -12.77 -1.58
N SER A 216 33.31 -12.29 -2.45
CA SER A 216 34.74 -12.22 -2.12
C SER A 216 34.95 -11.24 -0.96
N ARG A 217 35.78 -11.65 0.03
CA ARG A 217 36.17 -10.72 1.13
C ARG A 217 36.99 -9.53 0.62
N VAL A 218 37.66 -9.68 -0.48
CA VAL A 218 38.43 -8.61 -1.13
C VAL A 218 37.64 -8.19 -2.37
N PRO A 219 37.12 -6.95 -2.44
CA PRO A 219 36.45 -6.46 -3.63
C PRO A 219 37.35 -6.58 -4.86
N GLU A 220 36.84 -7.11 -5.97
CA GLU A 220 37.60 -7.21 -7.22
C GLU A 220 37.83 -5.86 -7.91
N GLY A 221 37.02 -4.85 -7.55
CA GLY A 221 37.11 -3.48 -8.03
C GLY A 221 36.00 -2.58 -7.45
N PRO A 222 36.00 -1.29 -7.81
CA PRO A 222 34.94 -0.37 -7.44
C PRO A 222 33.68 -0.63 -8.26
N ALA A 223 32.50 -0.33 -7.71
CA ALA A 223 31.28 -0.24 -8.49
C ALA A 223 31.34 0.99 -9.42
N VAL A 224 31.20 0.80 -10.72
CA VAL A 224 31.26 1.88 -11.72
C VAL A 224 29.91 1.97 -12.43
N GLN A 225 29.33 3.16 -12.46
CA GLN A 225 28.16 3.49 -13.26
C GLN A 225 28.52 4.62 -14.23
N GLU A 226 28.17 4.45 -15.50
CA GLU A 226 28.44 5.43 -16.56
C GLU A 226 27.12 5.82 -17.27
N THR A 227 27.02 7.05 -17.71
CA THR A 227 25.91 7.54 -18.51
C THR A 227 26.37 7.95 -19.91
N THR A 228 25.58 7.66 -20.92
CA THR A 228 25.85 8.01 -22.33
C THR A 228 25.30 9.40 -22.73
N GLY A 229 24.84 10.20 -21.78
CA GLY A 229 24.27 11.53 -22.04
C GLY A 229 22.80 11.54 -22.46
N LYS A 230 22.13 10.39 -22.45
CA LYS A 230 20.67 10.32 -22.64
C LYS A 230 19.94 10.63 -21.33
N ALA A 231 18.80 11.37 -21.44
CA ALA A 231 17.97 11.66 -20.29
C ALA A 231 17.22 10.41 -19.82
N ALA A 232 17.49 9.97 -18.59
CA ALA A 232 16.87 8.81 -17.95
C ALA A 232 16.29 9.20 -16.58
N PRO A 233 15.15 9.95 -16.52
CA PRO A 233 14.57 10.40 -15.26
C PRO A 233 13.96 9.22 -14.52
N ALA A 234 14.60 8.80 -13.42
CA ALA A 234 14.10 7.73 -12.56
C ALA A 234 13.56 8.31 -11.24
N ARG A 235 12.46 7.77 -10.74
CA ARG A 235 12.07 7.96 -9.34
C ARG A 235 13.10 7.27 -8.43
N THR A 236 13.19 7.72 -7.21
CA THR A 236 14.13 7.17 -6.24
C THR A 236 13.59 5.85 -5.67
N PHE A 237 14.19 4.72 -6.07
CA PHE A 237 13.82 3.38 -5.63
C PHE A 237 14.74 2.86 -4.52
N GLN A 238 14.34 1.77 -3.88
CA GLN A 238 15.05 1.09 -2.80
C GLN A 238 15.28 -0.39 -3.11
N ASP A 239 16.12 -1.04 -2.29
CA ASP A 239 16.41 -2.47 -2.38
C ASP A 239 16.96 -2.86 -3.78
N LEU A 240 17.74 -1.96 -4.40
CA LEU A 240 18.31 -2.14 -5.74
C LEU A 240 19.50 -3.11 -5.70
N LEU A 241 20.05 -3.42 -6.87
CA LEU A 241 21.35 -4.08 -6.98
C LEU A 241 22.45 -3.05 -6.74
N ASP A 242 23.49 -3.41 -6.01
CA ASP A 242 24.61 -2.52 -5.68
C ASP A 242 25.95 -3.00 -6.28
N SER A 243 26.02 -4.27 -6.71
CA SER A 243 27.27 -4.90 -7.16
C SER A 243 27.05 -6.02 -8.20
N PRO A 244 28.09 -6.44 -8.92
CA PRO A 244 28.04 -7.66 -9.75
C PRO A 244 27.66 -8.93 -8.96
N HIS A 245 28.06 -8.99 -7.68
CA HIS A 245 27.66 -10.09 -6.79
C HIS A 245 26.14 -10.13 -6.59
N ASP A 246 25.50 -8.98 -6.45
CA ASP A 246 24.03 -8.91 -6.35
C ASP A 246 23.35 -9.35 -7.64
N GLU A 247 23.95 -9.08 -8.81
CA GLU A 247 23.44 -9.61 -10.09
C GLU A 247 23.50 -11.13 -10.11
N ASP A 248 24.59 -11.74 -9.63
CA ASP A 248 24.74 -13.19 -9.55
C ASP A 248 23.77 -13.82 -8.54
N LEU A 249 23.54 -13.16 -7.40
CA LEU A 249 22.53 -13.54 -6.43
C LEU A 249 21.11 -13.42 -7.01
N PHE A 250 20.85 -12.35 -7.77
CA PHE A 250 19.56 -12.16 -8.45
C PHE A 250 19.33 -13.31 -9.46
N ASP A 251 20.29 -13.61 -10.32
CA ASP A 251 20.21 -14.75 -11.23
C ASP A 251 19.97 -16.07 -10.49
N TYR A 252 20.74 -16.32 -9.42
CA TYR A 252 20.65 -17.56 -8.65
C TYR A 252 19.27 -17.75 -8.00
N TYR A 253 18.74 -16.72 -7.33
CA TYR A 253 17.50 -16.84 -6.57
C TYR A 253 16.25 -16.74 -7.43
N THR A 254 16.29 -16.04 -8.57
CA THR A 254 15.09 -15.81 -9.39
C THR A 254 14.95 -16.77 -10.57
N THR A 255 16.02 -17.45 -10.97
CA THR A 255 15.95 -18.48 -12.03
C THR A 255 15.09 -19.66 -11.59
N SER A 256 14.11 -20.02 -12.41
CA SER A 256 13.16 -21.11 -12.19
C SER A 256 13.08 -22.05 -13.39
N GLN A 257 12.76 -23.32 -13.14
CA GLN A 257 12.27 -24.27 -14.14
C GLN A 257 10.76 -24.32 -14.07
N LEU A 258 10.06 -24.02 -15.15
CA LEU A 258 8.60 -24.25 -15.19
C LEU A 258 8.32 -25.74 -15.12
N ALA A 259 7.30 -26.11 -14.33
CA ALA A 259 6.89 -27.48 -14.15
C ALA A 259 5.36 -27.60 -14.18
N LEU A 260 4.87 -28.47 -15.08
CA LEU A 260 3.47 -28.86 -15.15
C LEU A 260 3.24 -30.06 -14.21
N VAL A 261 2.42 -29.90 -13.19
CA VAL A 261 2.18 -30.88 -12.14
C VAL A 261 0.76 -31.39 -12.22
N ASN A 262 0.58 -32.71 -12.41
CA ASN A 262 -0.74 -33.33 -12.34
C ASN A 262 -1.21 -33.39 -10.88
N VAL A 263 -2.37 -32.80 -10.61
CA VAL A 263 -2.87 -32.66 -9.25
C VAL A 263 -3.26 -34.01 -8.62
N LYS A 264 -3.70 -34.99 -9.40
CA LYS A 264 -4.13 -36.29 -8.86
C LYS A 264 -2.94 -37.21 -8.54
N SER A 265 -2.03 -37.41 -9.49
CA SER A 265 -0.88 -38.32 -9.34
C SER A 265 0.30 -37.65 -8.63
N GLY A 266 0.49 -36.32 -8.74
CA GLY A 266 1.68 -35.60 -8.30
C GLY A 266 2.83 -35.66 -9.31
N ASP A 267 2.63 -36.32 -10.48
CA ASP A 267 3.64 -36.38 -11.53
C ASP A 267 3.94 -34.96 -12.06
N SER A 268 5.20 -34.69 -12.32
CA SER A 268 5.70 -33.39 -12.72
C SER A 268 6.54 -33.49 -13.97
N LYS A 269 6.18 -32.72 -15.01
CA LYS A 269 6.89 -32.59 -16.28
C LYS A 269 7.53 -31.19 -16.37
N PRO A 270 8.84 -31.07 -16.64
CA PRO A 270 9.45 -29.77 -16.91
C PRO A 270 8.91 -29.19 -18.23
N VAL A 271 8.77 -27.87 -18.30
CA VAL A 271 8.35 -27.14 -19.49
C VAL A 271 9.47 -26.17 -19.88
N GLY A 272 10.05 -26.35 -21.05
CA GLY A 272 11.13 -25.54 -21.59
C GLY A 272 12.42 -25.57 -20.76
N SER A 273 13.25 -24.54 -20.93
CA SER A 273 14.52 -24.34 -20.22
C SER A 273 14.35 -23.42 -19.02
N PRO A 274 15.23 -23.51 -18.01
CA PRO A 274 15.26 -22.58 -16.90
C PRO A 274 15.43 -21.12 -17.37
N ALA A 275 14.68 -20.20 -16.77
CA ALA A 275 14.78 -18.76 -17.02
C ALA A 275 14.27 -17.95 -15.82
N ILE A 276 14.42 -16.64 -15.86
CA ILE A 276 13.88 -15.72 -14.86
C ILE A 276 12.47 -15.29 -15.29
N PHE A 277 11.47 -16.09 -14.94
CA PHE A 277 10.09 -15.84 -15.30
C PHE A 277 9.47 -14.80 -14.37
N SER A 278 9.12 -13.63 -14.89
CA SER A 278 8.38 -12.60 -14.14
C SER A 278 6.86 -12.81 -14.18
N SER A 279 6.34 -13.49 -15.21
CA SER A 279 4.96 -13.92 -15.30
C SER A 279 4.81 -15.14 -16.20
N VAL A 280 3.83 -15.99 -15.89
CA VAL A 280 3.43 -17.16 -16.70
C VAL A 280 1.91 -17.23 -16.65
N GLU A 281 1.22 -17.23 -17.80
CA GLU A 281 -0.24 -17.24 -17.88
C GLU A 281 -0.71 -18.29 -18.91
N PRO A 282 -1.43 -19.35 -18.48
CA PRO A 282 -2.01 -20.31 -19.42
C PRO A 282 -3.05 -19.67 -20.35
N SER A 283 -3.07 -20.11 -21.62
CA SER A 283 -4.14 -19.72 -22.55
C SER A 283 -5.48 -20.30 -22.11
N PRO A 284 -6.63 -19.74 -22.54
CA PRO A 284 -7.95 -20.20 -22.14
C PRO A 284 -8.23 -21.69 -22.44
N ASN A 285 -7.62 -22.27 -23.48
CA ASN A 285 -7.70 -23.70 -23.79
C ASN A 285 -6.63 -24.56 -23.08
N GLY A 286 -5.71 -23.92 -22.32
CA GLY A 286 -4.66 -24.60 -21.59
C GLY A 286 -3.56 -25.24 -22.42
N GLN A 287 -3.43 -24.93 -23.73
CA GLN A 287 -2.44 -25.54 -24.63
C GLN A 287 -1.17 -24.68 -24.77
N LEU A 288 -1.23 -23.41 -24.39
CA LEU A 288 -0.15 -22.46 -24.54
C LEU A 288 0.07 -21.70 -23.22
N LEU A 289 1.29 -21.16 -23.05
CA LEU A 289 1.71 -20.34 -21.93
C LEU A 289 2.24 -19.00 -22.46
N LEU A 290 1.63 -17.89 -22.07
CA LEU A 290 2.22 -16.57 -22.25
C LEU A 290 3.24 -16.35 -21.13
N VAL A 291 4.50 -16.13 -21.50
CA VAL A 291 5.60 -15.95 -20.53
C VAL A 291 6.30 -14.62 -20.72
N SER A 292 6.76 -14.03 -19.62
CA SER A 292 7.65 -12.87 -19.61
C SER A 292 8.92 -13.22 -18.87
N CYS A 293 10.06 -13.19 -19.57
CA CYS A 293 11.37 -13.60 -19.04
C CYS A 293 12.30 -12.40 -18.93
N ILE A 294 12.78 -12.09 -17.73
CA ILE A 294 13.78 -11.04 -17.49
C ILE A 294 15.12 -11.45 -18.14
N GLN A 295 15.79 -10.45 -18.71
CA GLN A 295 17.08 -10.60 -19.41
C GLN A 295 18.11 -9.61 -18.87
N ARG A 296 19.41 -9.92 -18.99
CA ARG A 296 20.50 -8.95 -18.83
C ARG A 296 20.51 -7.96 -20.01
N PRO A 297 21.08 -6.74 -19.87
CA PRO A 297 21.78 -6.21 -18.67
C PRO A 297 20.79 -5.73 -17.59
N TYR A 298 21.22 -5.80 -16.33
CA TYR A 298 20.46 -5.26 -15.19
C TYR A 298 20.78 -3.78 -14.95
N SER A 299 20.12 -3.18 -13.96
CA SER A 299 20.34 -1.78 -13.57
C SER A 299 20.51 -1.68 -12.07
N TYR A 300 21.42 -0.81 -11.65
CA TYR A 300 21.62 -0.42 -10.24
C TYR A 300 20.73 0.77 -9.80
N GLN A 301 19.89 1.27 -10.71
CA GLN A 301 18.99 2.41 -10.44
C GLN A 301 17.51 2.06 -10.57
N LEU A 302 17.19 0.89 -11.12
CA LEU A 302 15.83 0.47 -11.44
C LEU A 302 15.52 -0.91 -10.83
N PRO A 303 14.27 -1.16 -10.41
CA PRO A 303 13.85 -2.46 -9.93
C PRO A 303 13.64 -3.47 -11.08
N ALA A 304 13.58 -4.75 -10.75
CA ALA A 304 13.40 -5.87 -11.69
C ALA A 304 12.20 -5.72 -12.63
N THR A 305 11.15 -5.02 -12.19
CA THR A 305 9.96 -4.70 -13.01
C THR A 305 10.30 -3.86 -14.24
N MET A 306 11.43 -3.17 -14.23
CA MET A 306 11.91 -2.29 -15.29
C MET A 306 13.06 -2.89 -16.11
N PHE A 307 13.55 -4.07 -15.77
CA PHE A 307 14.62 -4.76 -16.50
C PHE A 307 14.18 -5.19 -17.91
N PRO A 308 15.17 -5.46 -18.82
CA PRO A 308 14.90 -6.00 -20.14
C PRO A 308 14.14 -7.33 -20.04
N ARG A 309 13.27 -7.61 -21.00
CA ARG A 309 12.53 -8.87 -21.00
C ARG A 309 12.14 -9.33 -22.39
N LYS A 310 12.02 -10.64 -22.53
CA LYS A 310 11.36 -11.27 -23.67
C LYS A 310 9.95 -11.65 -23.27
N VAL A 311 9.01 -11.42 -24.18
CA VAL A 311 7.61 -11.84 -24.05
C VAL A 311 7.33 -12.83 -25.17
N GLU A 312 6.98 -14.05 -24.79
CA GLU A 312 6.85 -15.18 -25.70
C GLU A 312 5.62 -16.02 -25.35
N VAL A 313 5.12 -16.75 -26.34
CA VAL A 313 4.14 -17.81 -26.16
C VAL A 313 4.83 -19.14 -26.35
N LEU A 314 4.76 -20.01 -25.35
CA LEU A 314 5.32 -21.36 -25.38
C LEU A 314 4.20 -22.39 -25.49
N ASP A 315 4.48 -23.55 -26.12
CA ASP A 315 3.68 -24.75 -25.95
C ASP A 315 3.99 -25.46 -24.59
N LEU A 316 3.29 -26.54 -24.29
CA LEU A 316 3.51 -27.28 -23.03
C LEU A 316 4.80 -28.14 -23.02
N GLU A 317 5.49 -28.25 -24.13
CA GLU A 317 6.84 -28.80 -24.29
C GLU A 317 7.91 -27.72 -24.07
N GLY A 318 7.50 -26.42 -24.05
CA GLY A 318 8.40 -25.27 -23.88
C GLY A 318 9.00 -24.77 -25.16
N LYS A 319 8.50 -25.20 -26.33
CA LYS A 319 8.88 -24.66 -27.62
C LYS A 319 8.19 -23.32 -27.84
N ILE A 320 8.94 -22.36 -28.38
CA ILE A 320 8.40 -21.04 -28.72
C ILE A 320 7.43 -21.18 -29.88
N ALA A 321 6.15 -20.94 -29.63
CA ALA A 321 5.09 -20.85 -30.64
C ALA A 321 5.04 -19.44 -31.26
N PHE A 322 5.33 -18.40 -30.45
CA PHE A 322 5.33 -17.02 -30.93
C PHE A 322 6.25 -16.14 -30.08
N HIS A 323 7.04 -15.29 -30.73
CA HIS A 323 7.84 -14.25 -30.09
C HIS A 323 7.10 -12.91 -30.24
N LEU A 324 6.52 -12.41 -29.14
CA LEU A 324 5.77 -11.15 -29.19
C LEU A 324 6.71 -9.93 -29.16
N ALA A 325 7.67 -9.91 -28.24
CA ALA A 325 8.57 -8.76 -28.09
C ALA A 325 9.87 -9.08 -27.33
N THR A 326 10.92 -8.32 -27.68
CA THR A 326 12.10 -8.11 -26.84
C THR A 326 12.09 -6.65 -26.39
N LEU A 327 11.88 -6.42 -25.10
CA LEU A 327 11.76 -5.09 -24.52
C LEU A 327 13.09 -4.70 -23.85
N PRO A 328 13.64 -3.51 -24.13
CA PRO A 328 14.89 -3.04 -23.54
C PRO A 328 14.68 -2.63 -22.06
N LEU A 329 15.77 -2.29 -21.38
CA LEU A 329 15.74 -1.64 -20.07
C LEU A 329 14.88 -0.37 -20.12
N ALA A 330 14.01 -0.19 -19.12
CA ALA A 330 13.03 0.87 -19.12
C ALA A 330 13.55 2.16 -18.44
N GLU A 331 14.78 2.57 -18.74
CA GLU A 331 15.44 3.73 -18.12
C GLU A 331 15.06 5.07 -18.78
N GLU A 332 14.73 5.07 -20.07
CA GLU A 332 14.42 6.27 -20.86
C GLU A 332 12.93 6.66 -20.81
N ILE A 333 12.12 6.02 -19.94
CA ILE A 333 10.70 6.35 -19.85
C ILE A 333 10.52 7.73 -19.21
N PRO A 334 9.90 8.70 -19.90
CA PRO A 334 9.62 10.02 -19.33
C PRO A 334 8.69 9.95 -18.12
N ILE A 335 8.73 10.96 -17.26
CA ILE A 335 7.80 11.06 -16.13
C ILE A 335 6.35 11.06 -16.65
N GLY A 336 5.55 10.09 -16.17
CA GLY A 336 4.18 9.86 -16.63
C GLY A 336 4.06 9.21 -18.00
N GLY A 337 5.18 8.73 -18.56
CA GLY A 337 5.24 7.96 -19.81
C GLY A 337 5.00 6.48 -19.63
N VAL A 338 5.09 5.73 -20.74
CA VAL A 338 4.98 4.27 -20.78
C VAL A 338 6.08 3.67 -21.66
N ARG A 339 6.35 2.38 -21.49
CA ARG A 339 7.25 1.65 -22.41
C ARG A 339 6.78 1.72 -23.85
N THR A 340 7.71 1.80 -24.76
CA THR A 340 7.51 1.51 -26.19
C THR A 340 7.46 0.00 -26.42
N GLY A 341 6.80 -0.41 -27.51
CA GLY A 341 6.55 -1.82 -27.82
C GLY A 341 5.33 -2.41 -27.09
N PRO A 342 5.07 -3.70 -27.28
CA PRO A 342 3.93 -4.39 -26.68
C PRO A 342 3.95 -4.33 -25.14
N ARG A 343 2.82 -4.01 -24.56
CA ARG A 343 2.58 -3.97 -23.11
C ARG A 343 1.14 -4.38 -22.80
N SER A 344 0.79 -4.60 -21.52
CA SER A 344 -0.57 -4.97 -21.07
C SER A 344 -1.12 -6.17 -21.85
N TYR A 345 -0.25 -7.12 -22.17
CA TYR A 345 -0.62 -8.35 -22.88
C TYR A 345 -1.45 -9.27 -22.00
N GLN A 346 -2.47 -9.89 -22.59
CA GLN A 346 -3.41 -10.78 -21.93
C GLN A 346 -4.11 -11.69 -22.93
N TRP A 347 -4.63 -12.81 -22.46
CA TRP A 347 -5.49 -13.68 -23.24
C TRP A 347 -6.91 -13.13 -23.33
N ARG A 348 -7.57 -13.35 -24.47
CA ARG A 348 -9.02 -13.14 -24.60
C ARG A 348 -9.75 -14.36 -24.03
N PRO A 349 -10.47 -14.25 -22.90
CA PRO A 349 -10.97 -15.39 -22.13
C PRO A 349 -11.97 -16.30 -22.85
N THR A 350 -12.71 -15.74 -23.80
CA THR A 350 -13.78 -16.43 -24.53
C THR A 350 -13.33 -17.16 -25.80
N ASN A 351 -12.05 -17.01 -26.17
CA ASN A 351 -11.44 -17.66 -27.32
C ASN A 351 -10.38 -18.68 -26.85
N PRO A 352 -10.11 -19.74 -27.65
CA PRO A 352 -9.14 -20.76 -27.24
C PRO A 352 -7.73 -20.23 -26.96
N ALA A 353 -7.21 -19.33 -27.81
CA ALA A 353 -5.87 -18.75 -27.69
C ALA A 353 -5.74 -17.49 -28.58
N THR A 354 -6.43 -16.43 -28.20
CA THR A 354 -6.29 -15.11 -28.82
C THR A 354 -5.50 -14.22 -27.85
N LEU A 355 -4.33 -13.73 -28.27
CA LEU A 355 -3.51 -12.79 -27.51
C LEU A 355 -3.91 -11.36 -27.84
N ALA A 356 -4.04 -10.51 -26.82
CA ALA A 356 -4.22 -9.06 -26.96
C ALA A 356 -3.10 -8.30 -26.28
N TRP A 357 -2.70 -7.16 -26.86
CA TRP A 357 -1.67 -6.27 -26.27
C TRP A 357 -1.88 -4.83 -26.71
N VAL A 358 -1.14 -3.91 -26.10
CA VAL A 358 -1.21 -2.47 -26.35
C VAL A 358 0.14 -1.93 -26.78
N GLU A 359 0.16 -1.01 -27.74
CA GLU A 359 1.36 -0.29 -28.18
C GLU A 359 1.13 1.23 -28.11
N ALA A 360 2.17 1.95 -27.68
CA ALA A 360 2.16 3.41 -27.66
C ALA A 360 2.41 3.99 -29.06
N LEU A 361 1.54 4.86 -29.51
CA LEU A 361 1.63 5.59 -30.80
C LEU A 361 2.35 6.94 -30.68
N ASP A 362 2.55 7.41 -29.45
CA ASP A 362 3.26 8.66 -29.12
C ASP A 362 4.74 8.45 -28.72
N GLY A 363 5.28 7.25 -28.98
CA GLY A 363 6.62 6.89 -28.51
C GLY A 363 6.73 6.72 -26.99
N GLY A 364 5.60 6.58 -26.30
CA GLY A 364 5.55 6.44 -24.85
C GLY A 364 5.70 7.78 -24.09
N ASP A 365 5.88 8.90 -24.79
CA ASP A 365 6.08 10.23 -24.18
C ASP A 365 4.76 11.01 -24.17
N PRO A 366 4.19 11.34 -22.99
CA PRO A 366 2.94 12.07 -22.88
C PRO A 366 3.03 13.53 -23.41
N ARG A 367 4.23 14.07 -23.64
CA ARG A 367 4.46 15.42 -24.20
C ARG A 367 4.21 15.46 -25.70
N ASN A 368 4.36 14.33 -26.39
CA ASN A 368 4.10 14.25 -27.84
C ASN A 368 2.60 14.39 -28.13
N LYS A 369 2.29 15.26 -29.09
CA LYS A 369 0.92 15.52 -29.55
C LYS A 369 0.60 14.58 -30.71
N VAL A 370 -0.31 13.64 -30.49
CA VAL A 370 -0.77 12.66 -31.47
C VAL A 370 -2.30 12.55 -31.40
N PRO A 371 -2.99 12.17 -32.48
CA PRO A 371 -4.45 12.00 -32.46
C PRO A 371 -4.89 10.81 -31.56
N HIS A 372 -4.08 9.75 -31.54
CA HIS A 372 -4.31 8.58 -30.68
C HIS A 372 -3.01 8.21 -29.96
N ARG A 373 -3.08 7.93 -28.67
CA ARG A 373 -1.90 7.62 -27.84
C ARG A 373 -1.56 6.17 -27.84
N ASP A 374 -2.56 5.31 -27.92
CA ASP A 374 -2.38 3.85 -27.83
C ASP A 374 -3.21 3.12 -28.87
N ARG A 375 -2.72 1.93 -29.26
CA ARG A 375 -3.38 0.98 -30.14
C ARG A 375 -3.47 -0.35 -29.43
N ILE A 376 -4.67 -0.92 -29.38
CA ILE A 376 -4.94 -2.26 -28.87
C ILE A 376 -4.98 -3.22 -30.06
N GLN A 377 -4.21 -4.29 -30.01
CA GLN A 377 -4.12 -5.29 -31.04
C GLN A 377 -4.47 -6.68 -30.52
N MET A 378 -4.95 -7.56 -31.41
CA MET A 378 -5.24 -8.96 -31.12
C MET A 378 -4.63 -9.86 -32.21
N LEU A 379 -4.23 -11.07 -31.82
CA LEU A 379 -3.75 -12.10 -32.76
C LEU A 379 -4.13 -13.48 -32.27
N ASP A 380 -4.75 -14.26 -33.17
CA ASP A 380 -5.16 -15.63 -32.88
C ASP A 380 -4.02 -16.63 -33.12
N ALA A 381 -3.97 -17.69 -32.33
CA ALA A 381 -3.14 -18.83 -32.62
C ALA A 381 -3.53 -19.43 -33.99
N PRO A 382 -2.56 -19.92 -34.80
CA PRO A 382 -1.15 -20.16 -34.48
C PRO A 382 -0.21 -18.93 -34.67
N PHE A 383 -0.71 -17.69 -34.61
CA PHE A 383 0.04 -16.43 -34.66
C PHE A 383 0.79 -16.17 -36.01
N THR A 384 0.30 -16.73 -37.08
CA THR A 384 0.87 -16.59 -38.43
C THR A 384 0.28 -15.46 -39.28
N GLY A 385 -0.84 -14.88 -38.78
CA GLY A 385 -1.51 -13.76 -39.42
C GLY A 385 -0.96 -12.40 -39.04
N ASN A 386 -1.55 -11.33 -39.56
CA ASN A 386 -1.30 -9.97 -39.10
C ASN A 386 -2.17 -9.68 -37.89
N PRO A 387 -1.66 -8.93 -36.88
CA PRO A 387 -2.49 -8.48 -35.78
C PRO A 387 -3.70 -7.65 -36.25
N ILE A 388 -4.83 -7.88 -35.64
CA ILE A 388 -6.08 -7.15 -35.87
C ILE A 388 -6.13 -6.00 -34.86
N GLU A 389 -6.33 -4.77 -35.35
CA GLU A 389 -6.56 -3.63 -34.49
C GLU A 389 -7.96 -3.70 -33.86
N LEU A 390 -8.04 -3.79 -32.51
CA LEU A 390 -9.30 -3.78 -31.78
C LEU A 390 -9.81 -2.37 -31.58
N GLU A 391 -8.91 -1.45 -31.15
CA GLU A 391 -9.28 -0.05 -30.83
C GLU A 391 -8.03 0.84 -30.80
N LYS A 392 -8.22 2.14 -31.06
CA LYS A 392 -7.24 3.20 -30.77
C LYS A 392 -7.81 4.15 -29.74
N THR A 393 -7.04 4.48 -28.73
CA THR A 393 -7.47 5.41 -27.69
C THR A 393 -6.84 6.79 -27.90
N GLU A 394 -7.65 7.85 -27.76
CA GLU A 394 -7.20 9.25 -27.83
C GLU A 394 -6.28 9.56 -26.63
N HIS A 395 -6.61 9.00 -25.47
CA HIS A 395 -5.85 9.14 -24.23
C HIS A 395 -5.07 7.88 -23.93
N ARG A 396 -4.29 7.87 -22.84
CA ARG A 396 -3.51 6.72 -22.44
C ARG A 396 -4.42 5.55 -22.06
N PHE A 397 -4.22 4.38 -22.66
CA PHE A 397 -4.89 3.13 -22.29
C PHE A 397 -4.70 2.85 -20.81
N GLN A 398 -5.80 2.51 -20.14
CA GLN A 398 -5.81 2.19 -18.71
C GLN A 398 -6.27 0.75 -18.40
N GLY A 399 -7.08 0.15 -19.26
CA GLY A 399 -7.55 -1.22 -19.06
C GLY A 399 -8.44 -1.77 -20.16
N LEU A 400 -8.45 -3.09 -20.28
CA LEU A 400 -9.34 -3.86 -21.13
C LEU A 400 -10.05 -4.89 -20.25
N THR A 401 -11.37 -4.81 -20.17
CA THR A 401 -12.22 -5.74 -19.43
C THR A 401 -13.03 -6.56 -20.40
N TRP A 402 -12.72 -7.84 -20.48
CA TRP A 402 -13.48 -8.81 -21.25
C TRP A 402 -14.81 -9.14 -20.55
N SER A 403 -15.84 -9.49 -21.30
CA SER A 403 -17.08 -10.00 -20.75
C SER A 403 -17.25 -11.50 -21.02
N GLU A 404 -18.27 -12.10 -20.41
CA GLU A 404 -18.67 -13.49 -20.70
C GLU A 404 -19.26 -13.65 -22.10
N ARG A 405 -19.66 -12.55 -22.74
CA ARG A 405 -20.08 -12.51 -24.14
C ARG A 405 -18.86 -12.22 -25.02
N PRO A 406 -18.60 -13.01 -26.06
CA PRO A 406 -17.43 -12.82 -26.94
C PRO A 406 -17.48 -11.55 -27.80
N ASP A 407 -18.66 -10.97 -27.99
CA ASP A 407 -18.90 -9.74 -28.76
C ASP A 407 -18.86 -8.45 -27.89
N VAL A 408 -18.56 -8.55 -26.60
CA VAL A 408 -18.57 -7.42 -25.67
C VAL A 408 -17.25 -7.34 -24.90
N ALA A 409 -16.56 -6.21 -25.02
CA ALA A 409 -15.45 -5.85 -24.18
C ALA A 409 -15.46 -4.34 -23.88
N LEU A 410 -14.81 -3.93 -22.78
CA LEU A 410 -14.73 -2.55 -22.35
C LEU A 410 -13.28 -2.09 -22.42
N VAL A 411 -13.00 -1.04 -23.18
CA VAL A 411 -11.71 -0.36 -23.25
C VAL A 411 -11.79 0.92 -22.45
N ARG A 412 -10.87 1.10 -21.48
CA ARG A 412 -10.77 2.30 -20.67
C ARG A 412 -9.51 3.08 -21.01
N GLU A 413 -9.66 4.38 -21.20
CA GLU A 413 -8.58 5.33 -21.38
C GLU A 413 -8.60 6.42 -20.31
N TYR A 414 -7.46 7.09 -20.11
CA TYR A 414 -7.28 8.09 -19.05
C TYR A 414 -6.46 9.29 -19.51
N GLN A 415 -7.01 10.48 -19.31
CA GLN A 415 -6.36 11.77 -19.52
C GLN A 415 -5.83 12.32 -18.18
N ALA A 416 -4.55 12.12 -17.95
CA ALA A 416 -3.93 12.46 -16.67
C ALA A 416 -3.98 13.95 -16.31
N SER A 417 -3.91 14.87 -17.31
CA SER A 417 -3.97 16.31 -17.07
C SER A 417 -5.32 16.79 -16.56
N ARG A 418 -6.41 16.09 -16.89
CA ARG A 418 -7.77 16.39 -16.43
C ARG A 418 -8.25 15.42 -15.35
N ARG A 419 -7.49 14.37 -15.06
CA ARG A 419 -7.94 13.23 -14.24
C ARG A 419 -9.28 12.69 -14.72
N TRP A 420 -9.37 12.47 -16.02
CA TRP A 420 -10.59 12.12 -16.75
C TRP A 420 -10.49 10.75 -17.37
N SER A 421 -11.54 9.95 -17.28
CA SER A 421 -11.60 8.61 -17.85
C SER A 421 -12.75 8.49 -18.85
N ARG A 422 -12.48 7.80 -19.96
CA ARG A 422 -13.51 7.34 -20.90
C ARG A 422 -13.53 5.83 -20.94
N THR A 423 -14.71 5.25 -21.06
CA THR A 423 -14.90 3.82 -21.23
C THR A 423 -15.72 3.55 -22.48
N TRP A 424 -15.14 2.77 -23.36
CA TRP A 424 -15.69 2.41 -24.66
C TRP A 424 -16.17 0.97 -24.68
N LEU A 425 -17.33 0.72 -25.28
CA LEU A 425 -17.80 -0.59 -25.66
C LEU A 425 -17.23 -0.95 -27.02
N VAL A 426 -16.53 -2.07 -27.11
CA VAL A 426 -15.97 -2.59 -28.37
C VAL A 426 -16.48 -3.98 -28.64
N ASN A 427 -16.58 -4.34 -29.93
CA ASN A 427 -16.94 -5.69 -30.37
C ASN A 427 -15.70 -6.45 -30.87
N PRO A 428 -15.11 -7.36 -30.04
CA PRO A 428 -13.90 -8.08 -30.45
C PRO A 428 -14.11 -9.06 -31.62
N ASN A 429 -15.36 -9.41 -31.95
CA ASN A 429 -15.69 -10.26 -33.10
C ASN A 429 -15.85 -9.46 -34.41
N ALA A 430 -16.09 -8.16 -34.30
CA ALA A 430 -16.27 -7.25 -35.42
C ALA A 430 -15.54 -5.92 -35.14
N PRO A 431 -14.21 -5.92 -35.05
CA PRO A 431 -13.42 -4.74 -34.64
C PRO A 431 -13.50 -3.57 -35.63
N ALA A 432 -14.02 -3.80 -36.85
CA ALA A 432 -14.32 -2.71 -37.81
C ALA A 432 -15.60 -1.93 -37.47
N GLU A 433 -16.46 -2.45 -36.60
CA GLU A 433 -17.62 -1.72 -36.11
C GLU A 433 -17.16 -0.55 -35.21
N PRO A 434 -17.77 0.65 -35.31
CA PRO A 434 -17.42 1.76 -34.46
C PRO A 434 -17.62 1.44 -32.98
N SER A 435 -16.62 1.75 -32.16
CA SER A 435 -16.74 1.69 -30.69
C SER A 435 -17.78 2.69 -30.20
N ARG A 436 -18.42 2.36 -29.09
CA ARG A 436 -19.45 3.20 -28.49
C ARG A 436 -19.02 3.71 -27.11
N LEU A 437 -19.05 5.02 -26.92
CA LEU A 437 -18.75 5.65 -25.63
C LEU A 437 -19.86 5.29 -24.62
N LEU A 438 -19.47 4.71 -23.48
CA LEU A 438 -20.37 4.39 -22.38
C LEU A 438 -20.30 5.46 -21.28
N TRP A 439 -19.08 5.81 -20.84
CA TRP A 439 -18.86 6.77 -19.78
C TRP A 439 -17.73 7.74 -20.15
N ASP A 440 -17.91 9.02 -19.86
CA ASP A 440 -16.96 10.11 -20.06
C ASP A 440 -17.03 11.02 -18.80
N LEU A 441 -16.13 10.80 -17.81
CA LEU A 441 -16.30 11.37 -16.48
C LEU A 441 -14.97 11.62 -15.75
N SER A 442 -15.01 12.50 -14.75
CA SER A 442 -13.89 12.73 -13.85
C SER A 442 -13.67 11.53 -12.95
N THR A 443 -12.43 11.06 -12.84
CA THR A 443 -12.07 10.00 -11.88
C THR A 443 -12.11 10.48 -10.43
N GLN A 444 -12.29 11.78 -10.22
CA GLN A 444 -12.40 12.41 -8.90
C GLN A 444 -13.86 12.60 -8.45
N ASP A 445 -14.81 12.56 -9.39
CA ASP A 445 -16.24 12.61 -9.05
C ASP A 445 -16.69 11.26 -8.50
N ARG A 446 -16.85 11.21 -7.19
CA ARG A 446 -17.31 10.01 -6.45
C ARG A 446 -18.83 9.92 -6.37
N TYR A 447 -19.54 11.06 -6.50
CA TYR A 447 -21.00 11.07 -6.49
C TYR A 447 -21.59 10.62 -7.83
N GLY A 448 -20.90 10.95 -8.94
CA GLY A 448 -21.25 10.52 -10.30
C GLY A 448 -20.61 9.17 -10.72
N ASP A 449 -19.93 8.45 -9.84
CA ASP A 449 -19.26 7.17 -10.16
C ASP A 449 -20.29 6.08 -10.49
N PRO A 450 -20.36 5.57 -11.74
CA PRO A 450 -21.32 4.53 -12.13
C PRO A 450 -21.00 3.16 -11.52
N GLY A 451 -19.88 3.03 -10.81
CA GLY A 451 -19.38 1.77 -10.31
C GLY A 451 -18.50 1.01 -11.33
N THR A 452 -18.21 -0.22 -11.00
CA THR A 452 -17.37 -1.11 -11.80
C THR A 452 -18.14 -2.37 -12.18
N PRO A 453 -17.85 -2.98 -13.37
CA PRO A 453 -18.46 -4.23 -13.75
C PRO A 453 -18.23 -5.34 -12.73
N LEU A 454 -19.31 -5.99 -12.30
CA LEU A 454 -19.22 -7.18 -11.46
C LEU A 454 -18.64 -8.34 -12.26
N LEU A 455 -17.59 -8.98 -11.73
CA LEU A 455 -16.91 -10.06 -12.43
C LEU A 455 -17.39 -11.44 -11.97
N ARG A 456 -17.38 -12.37 -12.91
CA ARG A 456 -17.50 -13.81 -12.64
C ARG A 456 -16.30 -14.57 -13.16
N THR A 457 -16.05 -15.76 -12.63
CA THR A 457 -15.05 -16.70 -13.12
C THR A 457 -15.69 -17.65 -14.12
N LEU A 458 -15.12 -17.80 -15.32
CA LEU A 458 -15.49 -18.79 -16.33
C LEU A 458 -14.96 -20.18 -15.93
N THR A 459 -15.42 -21.22 -16.64
CA THR A 459 -14.99 -22.61 -16.41
C THR A 459 -13.50 -22.85 -16.69
N ASN A 460 -12.87 -21.98 -17.46
CA ASN A 460 -11.42 -21.98 -17.73
C ASN A 460 -10.59 -21.14 -16.71
N GLY A 461 -11.23 -20.61 -15.67
CA GLY A 461 -10.56 -19.86 -14.61
C GLY A 461 -10.45 -18.35 -14.84
N PHE A 462 -10.71 -17.85 -16.04
CA PHE A 462 -10.64 -16.43 -16.34
C PHE A 462 -11.81 -15.65 -15.74
N ARG A 463 -11.50 -14.43 -15.32
CA ARG A 463 -12.50 -13.51 -14.75
C ARG A 463 -12.96 -12.53 -15.83
N VAL A 464 -14.27 -12.42 -15.98
CA VAL A 464 -14.92 -11.58 -17.01
C VAL A 464 -16.10 -10.80 -16.43
N ALA A 465 -16.45 -9.68 -17.06
CA ALA A 465 -17.63 -8.91 -16.71
C ALA A 465 -18.90 -9.73 -16.94
N ARG A 466 -19.81 -9.71 -15.95
CA ARG A 466 -21.10 -10.36 -16.03
C ARG A 466 -22.03 -9.60 -16.95
N VAL A 467 -22.64 -10.30 -17.89
CA VAL A 467 -23.67 -9.76 -18.80
C VAL A 467 -24.89 -10.66 -18.79
N HIS A 468 -26.05 -10.07 -18.57
CA HIS A 468 -27.35 -10.81 -18.65
C HIS A 468 -28.35 -9.98 -19.44
N GLU A 469 -29.01 -10.58 -20.43
CA GLU A 469 -30.01 -9.94 -21.30
C GLU A 469 -29.56 -8.55 -21.84
N GLY A 470 -28.31 -8.47 -22.29
CA GLY A 470 -27.71 -7.25 -22.85
C GLY A 470 -27.37 -6.17 -21.83
N SER A 471 -27.39 -6.47 -20.53
CA SER A 471 -27.05 -5.53 -19.46
C SER A 471 -25.83 -5.99 -18.68
N LEU A 472 -24.95 -5.06 -18.34
CA LEU A 472 -23.88 -5.23 -17.36
C LEU A 472 -24.45 -5.08 -15.94
N PHE A 473 -23.83 -5.75 -14.98
CA PHE A 473 -24.04 -5.45 -13.56
C PHE A 473 -22.90 -4.58 -13.06
N LEU A 474 -23.24 -3.48 -12.39
CA LEU A 474 -22.28 -2.52 -11.83
C LEU A 474 -22.41 -2.49 -10.30
N VAL A 475 -21.27 -2.52 -9.62
CA VAL A 475 -21.19 -2.35 -8.17
C VAL A 475 -20.34 -1.15 -7.84
N GLY A 476 -20.77 -0.36 -6.87
CA GLY A 476 -20.06 0.85 -6.47
C GLY A 476 -20.20 1.17 -4.98
N ALA A 477 -19.36 2.07 -4.50
CA ALA A 477 -19.40 2.56 -3.13
C ALA A 477 -20.62 3.45 -2.84
N GLY A 478 -21.18 4.09 -3.88
CA GLY A 478 -22.35 4.95 -3.75
C GLY A 478 -22.10 6.11 -2.80
N ALA A 479 -21.03 6.87 -3.04
CA ALA A 479 -20.70 8.04 -2.25
C ALA A 479 -21.82 9.10 -2.34
N THR A 480 -22.16 9.69 -1.20
CA THR A 480 -23.15 10.79 -1.08
C THR A 480 -22.65 11.79 -0.03
N ALA A 481 -23.30 12.94 0.08
CA ALA A 481 -22.98 13.94 1.10
C ALA A 481 -23.11 13.40 2.54
N ASP A 482 -23.96 12.36 2.75
CA ASP A 482 -24.21 11.72 4.04
C ASP A 482 -23.33 10.48 4.28
N GLY A 483 -22.47 10.13 3.31
CA GLY A 483 -21.59 8.97 3.35
C GLY A 483 -21.87 7.94 2.26
N GLU A 484 -21.06 6.86 2.27
CA GLU A 484 -21.17 5.79 1.29
C GLU A 484 -22.41 4.91 1.52
N ARG A 485 -23.14 4.62 0.45
CA ARG A 485 -24.25 3.69 0.39
C ARG A 485 -24.04 2.73 -0.79
N PRO A 486 -23.27 1.64 -0.62
CA PRO A 486 -22.95 0.71 -1.70
C PRO A 486 -24.19 0.21 -2.46
N PHE A 487 -24.02 -0.03 -3.76
CA PHE A 487 -25.13 -0.35 -4.65
C PHE A 487 -24.81 -1.47 -5.64
N LEU A 488 -25.87 -2.01 -6.24
CA LEU A 488 -25.87 -2.85 -7.44
C LEU A 488 -26.82 -2.25 -8.46
N ASP A 489 -26.31 -1.97 -9.65
CA ASP A 489 -27.09 -1.50 -10.79
C ASP A 489 -27.01 -2.49 -11.94
N THR A 490 -28.04 -2.51 -12.80
CA THR A 490 -27.94 -2.97 -14.18
C THR A 490 -27.72 -1.78 -15.10
N PHE A 491 -26.87 -1.99 -16.11
CA PHE A 491 -26.61 -1.01 -17.17
C PHE A 491 -26.85 -1.66 -18.53
N ASN A 492 -27.93 -1.28 -19.20
CA ASN A 492 -28.32 -1.84 -20.50
C ASN A 492 -27.44 -1.27 -21.62
N LEU A 493 -26.69 -2.16 -22.29
CA LEU A 493 -25.72 -1.80 -23.32
C LEU A 493 -26.36 -1.19 -24.58
N ALA A 494 -27.64 -1.48 -24.89
CA ALA A 494 -28.32 -0.92 -26.04
C ALA A 494 -28.92 0.46 -25.79
N SER A 495 -29.65 0.64 -24.69
CA SER A 495 -30.31 1.90 -24.34
C SER A 495 -29.45 2.86 -23.53
N LEU A 496 -28.31 2.41 -22.95
CA LEU A 496 -27.46 3.12 -21.97
C LEU A 496 -28.21 3.57 -20.70
N ARG A 497 -29.28 2.86 -20.35
CA ARG A 497 -30.05 3.13 -19.13
C ARG A 497 -29.52 2.31 -17.98
N THR A 498 -29.44 2.97 -16.82
CA THR A 498 -29.10 2.36 -15.54
C THR A 498 -30.38 2.13 -14.73
N GLU A 499 -30.49 0.97 -14.09
CA GLU A 499 -31.54 0.64 -13.15
C GLU A 499 -30.91 0.16 -11.82
N ARG A 500 -31.33 0.76 -10.69
CA ARG A 500 -30.88 0.41 -9.35
C ARG A 500 -31.62 -0.84 -8.86
N LEU A 501 -30.88 -1.95 -8.68
CA LEU A 501 -31.42 -3.20 -8.12
C LEU A 501 -31.30 -3.25 -6.61
N PHE A 502 -30.21 -2.69 -6.07
CA PHE A 502 -29.94 -2.73 -4.63
C PHE A 502 -29.15 -1.47 -4.19
N GLN A 503 -29.44 -1.00 -2.99
CA GLN A 503 -28.67 0.01 -2.29
C GLN A 503 -28.63 -0.29 -0.79
N SER A 504 -27.46 -0.07 -0.16
CA SER A 504 -27.29 -0.26 1.29
C SER A 504 -28.25 0.61 2.10
N ASP A 505 -28.82 0.04 3.15
CA ASP A 505 -29.72 0.73 4.09
C ASP A 505 -28.96 1.87 4.81
N GLU A 506 -29.71 2.83 5.37
CA GLU A 506 -29.15 3.96 6.16
C GLU A 506 -28.50 3.50 7.48
N GLY A 507 -28.95 2.41 8.09
CA GLY A 507 -28.42 1.88 9.35
C GLY A 507 -27.28 0.88 9.24
N GLY A 508 -26.68 0.72 8.06
CA GLY A 508 -25.59 -0.22 7.85
C GLY A 508 -24.74 0.12 6.62
N HIS A 509 -23.68 -0.64 6.45
CA HIS A 509 -22.83 -0.62 5.24
C HIS A 509 -22.86 -2.02 4.63
N GLU A 510 -23.58 -2.20 3.52
CA GLU A 510 -23.78 -3.49 2.87
C GLU A 510 -23.35 -3.43 1.41
N SER A 511 -22.32 -4.20 1.04
CA SER A 511 -21.78 -4.27 -0.31
C SER A 511 -22.11 -5.60 -0.98
N VAL A 512 -22.31 -5.59 -2.29
CA VAL A 512 -22.55 -6.80 -3.09
C VAL A 512 -21.22 -7.47 -3.40
N VAL A 513 -21.16 -8.79 -3.15
CA VAL A 513 -19.96 -9.62 -3.37
C VAL A 513 -20.09 -10.42 -4.67
N ALA A 514 -21.27 -11.00 -4.93
CA ALA A 514 -21.51 -11.83 -6.09
C ALA A 514 -23.00 -12.00 -6.38
N LEU A 515 -23.34 -12.37 -7.60
CA LEU A 515 -24.67 -12.87 -7.94
C LEU A 515 -24.70 -14.40 -7.78
N LEU A 516 -25.78 -14.94 -7.21
CA LEU A 516 -26.08 -16.37 -7.17
C LEU A 516 -26.93 -16.79 -8.37
N GLN A 517 -27.84 -15.93 -8.81
CA GLN A 517 -28.66 -16.15 -10.00
C GLN A 517 -28.22 -15.21 -11.14
N PRO A 518 -28.44 -15.61 -12.41
CA PRO A 518 -28.08 -14.79 -13.56
C PRO A 518 -28.75 -13.41 -13.59
N ASP A 519 -29.99 -13.33 -13.16
CA ASP A 519 -30.85 -12.15 -13.13
C ASP A 519 -30.70 -11.30 -11.85
N ALA A 520 -29.78 -11.65 -10.96
CA ALA A 520 -29.60 -11.03 -9.66
C ALA A 520 -30.77 -11.22 -8.66
N ALA A 521 -31.71 -12.16 -8.90
CA ALA A 521 -32.77 -12.43 -7.93
C ALA A 521 -32.23 -12.83 -6.55
N GLU A 522 -31.08 -13.50 -6.51
CA GLU A 522 -30.33 -13.78 -5.30
C GLU A 522 -28.87 -13.32 -5.43
N ILE A 523 -28.40 -12.60 -4.40
CA ILE A 523 -27.04 -12.06 -4.33
C ILE A 523 -26.37 -12.41 -3.01
N ILE A 524 -25.03 -12.48 -3.03
CA ILE A 524 -24.22 -12.52 -1.80
C ILE A 524 -23.83 -11.09 -1.44
N THR A 525 -24.14 -10.71 -0.21
CA THR A 525 -23.72 -9.40 0.35
C THR A 525 -22.83 -9.58 1.56
N ARG A 526 -22.02 -8.53 1.83
CA ARG A 526 -21.21 -8.36 3.04
C ARG A 526 -21.72 -7.12 3.77
N ARG A 527 -22.27 -7.32 4.96
CA ARG A 527 -22.88 -6.26 5.77
C ARG A 527 -22.18 -6.09 7.10
N GLU A 528 -21.98 -4.83 7.47
CA GLU A 528 -21.48 -4.39 8.77
C GLU A 528 -22.29 -3.20 9.28
N SER A 529 -22.14 -2.88 10.57
CA SER A 529 -22.66 -1.65 11.19
C SER A 529 -21.65 -1.17 12.24
N PRO A 530 -21.79 0.02 12.83
CA PRO A 530 -20.84 0.50 13.84
C PRO A 530 -20.61 -0.48 15.00
N THR A 531 -21.62 -1.31 15.32
CA THR A 531 -21.60 -2.25 16.46
C THR A 531 -21.55 -3.73 16.06
N ARG A 532 -21.70 -4.06 14.78
CA ARG A 532 -21.67 -5.44 14.28
C ARG A 532 -20.59 -5.61 13.22
N PRO A 533 -19.69 -6.60 13.39
CA PRO A 533 -18.65 -6.87 12.41
C PRO A 533 -19.24 -7.32 11.08
N ALA A 534 -18.43 -7.27 10.03
CA ALA A 534 -18.82 -7.72 8.72
C ALA A 534 -19.16 -9.20 8.70
N ASN A 535 -20.39 -9.51 8.28
CA ASN A 535 -20.89 -10.85 8.04
C ASN A 535 -21.48 -10.96 6.64
N TYR A 536 -21.57 -12.20 6.12
CA TYR A 536 -22.04 -12.48 4.77
C TYR A 536 -23.47 -13.03 4.80
N PHE A 537 -24.24 -12.63 3.79
CA PHE A 537 -25.68 -12.97 3.67
C PHE A 537 -26.01 -13.36 2.24
N ILE A 538 -26.97 -14.27 2.06
CA ILE A 538 -27.75 -14.39 0.83
C ILE A 538 -28.91 -13.42 0.95
N ARG A 539 -29.07 -12.56 -0.04
CA ARG A 539 -30.14 -11.58 -0.12
C ARG A 539 -31.00 -11.85 -1.34
N THR A 540 -32.32 -11.94 -1.16
CA THR A 540 -33.28 -12.03 -2.24
C THR A 540 -33.76 -10.64 -2.64
N LEU A 541 -33.80 -10.35 -3.93
CA LEU A 541 -34.29 -9.10 -4.49
C LEU A 541 -35.63 -9.29 -5.19
N PRO A 542 -36.60 -8.35 -5.10
CA PRO A 542 -36.56 -7.08 -4.37
C PRO A 542 -36.92 -7.16 -2.87
N ASP A 543 -37.32 -8.32 -2.34
CA ASP A 543 -37.95 -8.50 -1.00
C ASP A 543 -37.12 -8.04 0.19
N SER A 544 -35.83 -7.75 -0.01
CA SER A 544 -34.91 -7.36 1.06
C SER A 544 -34.71 -8.40 2.18
N SER A 545 -35.22 -9.65 2.02
CA SER A 545 -34.94 -10.73 2.97
C SER A 545 -33.47 -11.11 2.97
N ARG A 546 -32.95 -11.46 4.14
CA ARG A 546 -31.53 -11.81 4.34
C ARG A 546 -31.39 -13.12 5.10
N LYS A 547 -30.70 -14.08 4.52
CA LYS A 547 -30.30 -15.33 5.17
C LYS A 547 -28.80 -15.24 5.52
N PRO A 548 -28.41 -15.36 6.81
CA PRO A 548 -26.99 -15.31 7.17
C PRO A 548 -26.24 -16.52 6.60
N ILE A 549 -25.03 -16.26 6.10
CA ILE A 549 -24.04 -17.27 5.72
C ILE A 549 -23.02 -17.44 6.87
N THR A 550 -22.60 -16.33 7.49
CA THR A 550 -21.63 -16.30 8.58
C THR A 550 -22.19 -15.61 9.81
N ASP A 551 -21.63 -15.92 10.97
CA ASP A 551 -21.87 -15.25 12.25
C ASP A 551 -20.55 -14.99 12.97
N PHE A 552 -19.72 -14.12 12.36
CA PHE A 552 -18.46 -13.73 12.97
C PHE A 552 -18.71 -12.84 14.18
N PRO A 553 -18.11 -13.17 15.33
CA PRO A 553 -18.35 -12.46 16.58
C PRO A 553 -17.66 -11.08 16.59
N ASP A 554 -18.18 -10.21 17.44
CA ASP A 554 -17.49 -8.96 17.79
C ASP A 554 -16.23 -9.26 18.63
N LEU A 555 -15.07 -9.03 18.06
CA LEU A 555 -13.78 -9.27 18.69
C LEU A 555 -13.28 -8.11 19.56
N MET A 556 -13.95 -6.93 19.48
CA MET A 556 -13.56 -5.70 20.18
C MET A 556 -14.77 -5.01 20.86
N PRO A 557 -15.49 -5.70 21.74
CA PRO A 557 -16.70 -5.13 22.38
C PRO A 557 -16.39 -3.86 23.19
N GLN A 558 -15.16 -3.65 23.66
CA GLN A 558 -14.69 -2.46 24.38
C GLN A 558 -14.84 -1.18 23.55
N LEU A 559 -14.90 -1.27 22.23
CA LEU A 559 -15.02 -0.13 21.33
C LEU A 559 -16.48 0.30 21.08
N ARG A 560 -17.49 -0.43 21.62
CA ARG A 560 -18.91 -0.18 21.30
C ARG A 560 -19.45 1.11 21.89
N GLY A 561 -18.85 1.62 22.95
CA GLY A 561 -19.21 2.92 23.53
C GLY A 561 -18.65 4.14 22.79
N ILE A 562 -17.68 3.94 21.87
CA ILE A 562 -17.06 5.03 21.11
C ILE A 562 -18.10 5.63 20.17
N ARG A 563 -18.28 6.95 20.25
CA ARG A 563 -19.17 7.70 19.37
C ARG A 563 -18.44 8.05 18.08
N LYS A 564 -19.09 7.83 16.94
CA LYS A 564 -18.55 8.08 15.61
C LYS A 564 -19.54 8.90 14.80
N GLN A 565 -19.10 10.02 14.24
CA GLN A 565 -19.94 10.94 13.48
C GLN A 565 -19.19 11.52 12.29
N LEU A 566 -19.83 11.58 11.12
CA LEU A 566 -19.38 12.39 10.01
C LEU A 566 -19.72 13.87 10.31
N VAL A 567 -18.73 14.75 10.16
CA VAL A 567 -18.86 16.19 10.32
C VAL A 567 -18.47 16.87 9.02
N THR A 568 -19.37 17.67 8.46
CA THR A 568 -19.13 18.48 7.27
C THR A 568 -19.01 19.96 7.63
N TYR A 569 -18.13 20.69 6.95
CA TYR A 569 -17.87 22.11 7.17
C TYR A 569 -17.28 22.73 5.90
N GLN A 570 -16.97 24.03 5.94
CA GLN A 570 -16.40 24.72 4.78
C GLN A 570 -15.07 25.39 5.14
N ARG A 571 -14.15 25.35 4.21
CA ARG A 571 -12.95 26.19 4.22
C ARG A 571 -13.33 27.66 3.93
N ALA A 572 -12.49 28.61 4.32
CA ALA A 572 -12.78 30.05 4.17
C ALA A 572 -13.07 30.50 2.74
N ASP A 573 -12.54 29.78 1.75
CA ASP A 573 -12.79 30.02 0.31
C ASP A 573 -14.03 29.27 -0.23
N GLY A 574 -14.84 28.65 0.66
CA GLY A 574 -16.07 27.95 0.31
C GLY A 574 -15.89 26.47 -0.10
N VAL A 575 -14.68 25.96 -0.12
CA VAL A 575 -14.44 24.54 -0.43
C VAL A 575 -15.06 23.67 0.66
N PRO A 576 -15.96 22.71 0.32
CA PRO A 576 -16.53 21.79 1.28
C PRO A 576 -15.47 20.84 1.81
N LEU A 577 -15.49 20.59 3.12
CA LEU A 577 -14.58 19.71 3.83
C LEU A 577 -15.34 18.79 4.77
N SER A 578 -14.70 17.72 5.21
CA SER A 578 -15.27 16.80 6.21
C SER A 578 -14.19 16.12 7.04
N PHE A 579 -14.58 15.59 8.19
CA PHE A 579 -13.82 14.61 8.97
C PHE A 579 -14.78 13.62 9.65
N THR A 580 -14.27 12.45 9.99
CA THR A 580 -14.97 11.56 10.91
C THR A 580 -14.53 11.87 12.34
N LEU A 581 -15.45 12.32 13.16
CA LEU A 581 -15.21 12.59 14.57
C LEU A 581 -15.35 11.29 15.38
N TYR A 582 -14.32 10.97 16.18
CA TYR A 582 -14.39 9.92 17.18
C TYR A 582 -14.27 10.53 18.57
N LEU A 583 -15.18 10.13 19.47
CA LEU A 583 -15.21 10.58 20.86
C LEU A 583 -15.12 9.39 21.82
N PRO A 584 -14.43 9.55 22.97
CA PRO A 584 -14.37 8.53 24.01
C PRO A 584 -15.75 8.04 24.45
N ALA A 585 -15.84 6.80 24.92
CA ALA A 585 -17.09 6.19 25.36
C ALA A 585 -17.75 6.94 26.53
N ASP A 586 -16.97 7.54 27.39
CA ASP A 586 -17.35 8.31 28.58
C ASP A 586 -17.52 9.82 28.35
N TYR A 587 -17.39 10.27 27.09
CA TYR A 587 -17.52 11.68 26.73
C TYR A 587 -18.89 12.27 27.17
N GLN A 588 -18.83 13.41 27.86
CA GLN A 588 -20.01 14.18 28.25
C GLN A 588 -20.15 15.43 27.36
N PRO A 589 -21.38 15.75 26.87
CA PRO A 589 -21.64 16.98 26.14
C PRO A 589 -21.20 18.23 26.89
N GLY A 590 -20.47 19.12 26.21
CA GLY A 590 -19.92 20.34 26.82
C GLY A 590 -18.51 20.18 27.39
N GLN A 591 -17.98 18.97 27.51
CA GLN A 591 -16.59 18.73 27.89
C GLN A 591 -15.65 19.01 26.70
N ARG A 592 -14.67 19.90 26.88
CA ARG A 592 -13.64 20.15 25.89
C ARG A 592 -12.48 19.16 26.07
N LEU A 593 -12.16 18.43 25.02
CA LEU A 593 -11.14 17.37 25.02
C LEU A 593 -9.82 17.82 24.36
N PRO A 594 -8.68 17.26 24.78
CA PRO A 594 -7.49 17.27 23.93
C PRO A 594 -7.83 16.55 22.62
N THR A 595 -7.41 17.12 21.51
CA THR A 595 -7.86 16.68 20.18
C THR A 595 -6.67 16.42 19.26
N ILE A 596 -6.75 15.34 18.48
CA ILE A 596 -5.75 14.99 17.46
C ILE A 596 -6.37 15.07 16.08
N LEU A 597 -5.75 15.87 15.20
CA LEU A 597 -6.08 15.91 13.79
C LEU A 597 -5.22 14.89 13.05
N TRP A 598 -5.86 13.98 12.31
CA TRP A 598 -5.23 13.03 11.41
C TRP A 598 -5.70 13.26 10.00
N ALA A 599 -4.75 13.49 9.06
CA ALA A 599 -5.07 13.78 7.68
C ALA A 599 -4.00 13.29 6.69
N TYR A 600 -4.39 13.26 5.42
CA TYR A 600 -3.54 12.92 4.28
C TYR A 600 -3.94 13.80 3.10
N PRO A 601 -3.09 14.74 2.63
CA PRO A 601 -3.40 15.63 1.52
C PRO A 601 -3.64 14.85 0.21
N ARG A 602 -4.56 15.38 -0.60
CA ARG A 602 -4.84 14.86 -1.95
C ARG A 602 -5.05 16.01 -2.92
N GLU A 603 -4.52 15.87 -4.14
CA GLU A 603 -4.66 16.88 -5.17
C GLU A 603 -5.92 16.66 -6.00
N PHE A 604 -6.63 17.77 -6.30
CA PHE A 604 -7.86 17.82 -7.09
C PHE A 604 -7.75 18.87 -8.19
N ASN A 605 -8.53 18.70 -9.28
CA ASN A 605 -8.60 19.68 -10.36
C ASN A 605 -9.57 20.81 -10.05
N ASP A 606 -10.61 20.53 -9.28
CA ASP A 606 -11.70 21.45 -8.97
C ASP A 606 -12.20 21.29 -7.53
N SER A 607 -12.95 22.29 -7.06
CA SER A 607 -13.53 22.34 -5.72
C SER A 607 -14.71 21.39 -5.54
N ASP A 608 -15.45 21.11 -6.60
CA ASP A 608 -16.73 20.39 -6.52
C ASP A 608 -16.49 18.91 -6.21
N THR A 609 -15.39 18.36 -6.74
CA THR A 609 -14.99 16.98 -6.45
C THR A 609 -14.12 16.84 -5.20
N ALA A 610 -13.42 17.93 -4.82
CA ALA A 610 -12.45 17.93 -3.72
C ALA A 610 -13.09 17.70 -2.34
N GLY A 611 -14.33 18.14 -2.15
CA GLY A 611 -15.06 18.06 -0.88
C GLY A 611 -16.03 16.89 -0.77
N GLN A 612 -16.07 16.03 -1.77
CA GLN A 612 -16.98 14.89 -1.75
C GLN A 612 -16.62 13.89 -0.63
N VAL A 613 -17.65 13.45 0.10
CA VAL A 613 -17.53 12.47 1.17
C VAL A 613 -17.32 11.07 0.60
N THR A 614 -16.25 10.38 1.04
CA THR A 614 -15.88 9.03 0.62
C THR A 614 -15.70 8.07 1.79
N THR A 615 -16.43 8.30 2.87
CA THR A 615 -16.42 7.49 4.09
C THR A 615 -17.84 7.15 4.51
N SER A 616 -17.99 6.26 5.50
CA SER A 616 -19.29 5.96 6.08
C SER A 616 -19.17 5.81 7.59
N ALA A 617 -19.98 6.55 8.33
CA ALA A 617 -20.13 6.37 9.76
C ALA A 617 -20.72 4.99 10.13
N ASN A 618 -21.36 4.32 9.18
CA ASN A 618 -22.00 3.00 9.34
C ASN A 618 -21.04 1.81 9.26
N ARG A 619 -19.76 2.03 8.96
CA ARG A 619 -18.75 0.94 8.99
C ARG A 619 -18.45 0.50 10.42
N TYR A 620 -18.13 -0.76 10.59
CA TYR A 620 -17.76 -1.34 11.88
C TYR A 620 -16.56 -0.61 12.49
N THR A 621 -16.69 -0.28 13.79
CA THR A 621 -15.62 0.38 14.53
C THR A 621 -14.61 -0.66 15.01
N THR A 622 -13.43 -0.66 14.40
CA THR A 622 -12.32 -1.56 14.69
C THR A 622 -10.99 -0.83 14.57
N PHE A 623 -10.02 -1.17 15.40
CA PHE A 623 -8.68 -0.58 15.40
C PHE A 623 -7.64 -1.67 15.16
N SER A 624 -6.56 -1.35 14.45
CA SER A 624 -5.49 -2.31 14.17
C SER A 624 -4.15 -1.62 13.88
N GLY A 625 -3.06 -2.37 14.01
CA GLY A 625 -1.72 -1.87 13.73
C GLY A 625 -1.40 -0.60 14.52
N ALA A 626 -0.62 0.27 13.96
CA ALA A 626 -0.25 1.56 14.53
C ALA A 626 -1.32 2.65 14.32
N SER A 627 -2.63 2.31 14.39
CA SER A 627 -3.73 3.25 14.14
C SER A 627 -3.77 4.37 15.19
N HIS A 628 -3.87 5.62 14.75
CA HIS A 628 -4.09 6.78 15.61
C HIS A 628 -5.43 6.73 16.38
N LEU A 629 -6.40 5.94 15.91
CA LEU A 629 -7.72 5.82 16.55
C LEU A 629 -7.64 5.22 17.97
N PHE A 630 -6.56 4.49 18.31
CA PHE A 630 -6.37 4.01 19.68
C PHE A 630 -6.30 5.15 20.71
N LEU A 631 -5.91 6.36 20.32
CA LEU A 631 -5.86 7.52 21.22
C LEU A 631 -7.25 7.89 21.77
N VAL A 632 -8.36 7.52 21.07
CA VAL A 632 -9.70 7.75 21.59
C VAL A 632 -9.95 6.98 22.90
N THR A 633 -9.34 5.80 23.07
CA THR A 633 -9.44 5.02 24.30
C THR A 633 -8.62 5.63 25.46
N GLN A 634 -7.85 6.67 25.17
CA GLN A 634 -7.01 7.39 26.11
C GLN A 634 -7.54 8.81 26.41
N GLY A 635 -8.80 9.09 26.04
CA GLY A 635 -9.50 10.35 26.34
C GLY A 635 -9.23 11.49 25.36
N TYR A 636 -8.75 11.20 24.16
CA TYR A 636 -8.63 12.19 23.07
C TYR A 636 -9.85 12.16 22.16
N ALA A 637 -10.28 13.33 21.69
CA ALA A 637 -11.11 13.42 20.50
C ALA A 637 -10.22 13.28 19.25
N ILE A 638 -10.71 12.57 18.21
CA ILE A 638 -9.96 12.37 16.97
C ILE A 638 -10.75 12.95 15.79
N LEU A 639 -10.14 13.86 15.06
CA LEU A 639 -10.61 14.33 13.76
C LEU A 639 -9.95 13.45 12.69
N ASP A 640 -10.59 12.32 12.39
CA ASP A 640 -10.05 11.28 11.52
C ASP A 640 -10.32 11.59 10.05
N ASN A 641 -9.33 11.36 9.18
CA ASN A 641 -9.41 11.60 7.75
C ASN A 641 -9.93 13.02 7.42
N ALA A 642 -9.48 14.02 8.19
CA ALA A 642 -9.81 15.41 7.87
C ALA A 642 -9.38 15.74 6.44
N THR A 643 -10.33 16.17 5.61
CA THR A 643 -10.04 16.41 4.19
C THR A 643 -9.07 17.58 4.02
N MET A 644 -7.98 17.31 3.28
CA MET A 644 -6.89 18.27 2.99
C MET A 644 -6.71 18.38 1.47
N PRO A 645 -7.67 18.96 0.74
CA PRO A 645 -7.57 19.07 -0.72
C PRO A 645 -6.57 20.14 -1.13
N VAL A 646 -5.73 19.80 -2.12
CA VAL A 646 -4.86 20.70 -2.84
C VAL A 646 -5.46 20.87 -4.24
N ILE A 647 -6.13 21.98 -4.49
CA ILE A 647 -6.93 22.21 -5.67
C ILE A 647 -6.15 23.05 -6.68
N GLY A 648 -6.15 22.62 -7.92
CA GLY A 648 -5.55 23.36 -9.04
C GLY A 648 -5.22 22.48 -10.24
N ASP A 649 -4.79 23.11 -11.33
CA ASP A 649 -4.27 22.41 -12.50
C ASP A 649 -3.16 21.42 -12.10
N THR A 650 -3.16 20.25 -12.70
CA THR A 650 -2.21 19.16 -12.35
C THR A 650 -0.73 19.55 -12.43
N LYS A 651 -0.39 20.61 -13.18
CA LYS A 651 0.98 21.13 -13.29
C LYS A 651 1.31 22.20 -12.25
N LYS A 652 0.31 22.79 -11.58
CA LYS A 652 0.46 23.97 -10.73
C LYS A 652 -0.19 23.83 -9.33
N ALA A 653 -0.92 22.75 -9.07
CA ALA A 653 -1.64 22.58 -7.81
C ALA A 653 -0.72 22.72 -6.58
N ASN A 654 0.52 22.24 -6.69
CA ASN A 654 1.50 22.32 -5.61
C ASN A 654 2.11 23.72 -5.40
N ASP A 655 1.90 24.67 -6.32
CA ASP A 655 2.36 26.06 -6.15
C ASP A 655 1.69 26.75 -4.95
N THR A 656 0.49 26.28 -4.57
CA THR A 656 -0.30 26.78 -3.42
C THR A 656 -0.53 25.71 -2.34
N PHE A 657 0.33 24.66 -2.29
CA PHE A 657 0.18 23.54 -1.37
C PHE A 657 0.08 23.98 0.10
N LEU A 658 1.01 24.83 0.55
CA LEU A 658 1.08 25.25 1.96
C LEU A 658 -0.17 26.01 2.39
N GLU A 659 -0.58 27.00 1.59
CA GLU A 659 -1.76 27.81 1.89
C GLU A 659 -3.01 26.97 2.02
N GLN A 660 -3.17 25.98 1.14
CA GLN A 660 -4.35 25.14 1.10
C GLN A 660 -4.40 24.16 2.29
N ILE A 661 -3.28 23.50 2.65
CA ILE A 661 -3.25 22.61 3.81
C ILE A 661 -3.43 23.38 5.13
N ILE A 662 -2.83 24.57 5.25
CA ILE A 662 -2.99 25.45 6.43
C ILE A 662 -4.44 25.86 6.60
N SER A 663 -5.06 26.36 5.53
CA SER A 663 -6.46 26.77 5.55
C SER A 663 -7.40 25.61 5.88
N SER A 664 -7.13 24.41 5.33
CA SER A 664 -7.93 23.23 5.62
C SER A 664 -7.76 22.75 7.08
N ALA A 665 -6.52 22.75 7.59
CA ALA A 665 -6.23 22.36 8.97
C ALA A 665 -6.91 23.31 9.98
N LYS A 666 -6.81 24.63 9.71
CA LYS A 666 -7.49 25.64 10.53
C LYS A 666 -9.01 25.44 10.55
N ALA A 667 -9.62 25.25 9.38
CA ALA A 667 -11.07 25.05 9.27
C ALA A 667 -11.54 23.80 10.04
N ALA A 668 -10.77 22.70 10.02
CA ALA A 668 -11.08 21.48 10.77
C ALA A 668 -11.05 21.72 12.28
N VAL A 669 -10.00 22.39 12.78
CA VAL A 669 -9.86 22.70 14.21
C VAL A 669 -10.93 23.69 14.65
N ASP A 670 -11.15 24.76 13.89
CA ASP A 670 -12.18 25.78 14.19
C ASP A 670 -13.57 25.12 14.30
N LYS A 671 -13.92 24.20 13.39
CA LYS A 671 -15.20 23.47 13.43
C LYS A 671 -15.34 22.63 14.68
N ALA A 672 -14.32 21.91 15.09
CA ALA A 672 -14.36 21.10 16.30
C ALA A 672 -14.41 21.97 17.60
N VAL A 673 -13.80 23.15 17.58
CA VAL A 673 -13.92 24.16 18.67
C VAL A 673 -15.33 24.76 18.71
N GLU A 674 -15.90 25.12 17.56
CA GLU A 674 -17.30 25.60 17.42
C GLU A 674 -18.29 24.59 17.99
N MET A 675 -18.07 23.30 17.75
CA MET A 675 -18.89 22.21 18.28
C MET A 675 -18.76 22.04 19.82
N GLY A 676 -17.86 22.79 20.47
CA GLY A 676 -17.62 22.68 21.90
C GLY A 676 -16.85 21.43 22.35
N ILE A 677 -16.26 20.70 21.40
CA ILE A 677 -15.56 19.42 21.63
C ILE A 677 -14.08 19.64 21.90
N THR A 678 -13.44 20.49 21.09
CA THR A 678 -11.99 20.71 21.13
C THR A 678 -11.61 21.85 22.06
N ASP A 679 -10.61 21.63 22.90
CA ASP A 679 -9.91 22.71 23.59
C ASP A 679 -8.85 23.28 22.61
N PRO A 680 -8.93 24.55 22.20
CA PRO A 680 -8.03 25.14 21.22
C PRO A 680 -6.57 25.18 21.69
N ASN A 681 -6.32 25.08 23.00
CA ASN A 681 -4.97 25.04 23.58
C ASN A 681 -4.40 23.63 23.69
N ARG A 682 -5.17 22.60 23.33
CA ARG A 682 -4.79 21.19 23.44
C ARG A 682 -5.05 20.43 22.14
N VAL A 683 -4.46 20.92 21.05
CA VAL A 683 -4.60 20.30 19.71
C VAL A 683 -3.25 19.77 19.25
N GLY A 684 -3.20 18.50 18.89
CA GLY A 684 -2.06 17.86 18.25
C GLY A 684 -2.37 17.48 16.80
N VAL A 685 -1.32 17.25 16.01
CA VAL A 685 -1.43 16.78 14.63
C VAL A 685 -0.60 15.52 14.40
N ALA A 686 -1.16 14.57 13.68
CA ALA A 686 -0.46 13.33 13.35
C ALA A 686 -0.70 12.91 11.90
N GLY A 687 0.28 12.17 11.33
CA GLY A 687 0.18 11.68 9.97
C GLY A 687 1.22 10.63 9.65
N HIS A 688 0.97 9.88 8.57
CA HIS A 688 1.86 8.87 8.03
C HIS A 688 2.16 9.17 6.57
N SER A 689 3.41 8.89 6.11
CA SER A 689 3.80 9.07 4.70
C SER A 689 3.62 10.53 4.24
N TYR A 690 2.78 10.79 3.23
CA TYR A 690 2.46 12.17 2.81
C TYR A 690 1.69 12.97 3.89
N GLY A 691 0.97 12.27 4.79
CA GLY A 691 0.41 12.89 5.99
C GLY A 691 1.50 13.35 6.98
N ALA A 692 2.59 12.60 7.13
CA ALA A 692 3.73 13.01 7.96
C ALA A 692 4.45 14.24 7.37
N PHE A 693 4.57 14.28 6.06
CA PHE A 693 5.07 15.46 5.33
C PHE A 693 4.19 16.70 5.59
N MET A 694 2.86 16.52 5.57
CA MET A 694 1.90 17.56 5.95
C MET A 694 2.12 18.02 7.40
N VAL A 695 2.25 17.08 8.36
CA VAL A 695 2.49 17.40 9.78
C VAL A 695 3.70 18.32 9.94
N ALA A 696 4.85 17.94 9.36
CA ALA A 696 6.07 18.73 9.47
C ALA A 696 5.92 20.14 8.84
N ASN A 697 5.17 20.25 7.73
CA ASN A 697 4.85 21.55 7.12
C ASN A 697 3.92 22.39 8.00
N LEU A 698 2.86 21.79 8.57
CA LEU A 698 1.94 22.52 9.46
C LEU A 698 2.66 23.04 10.70
N ILE A 699 3.50 22.25 11.34
CA ILE A 699 4.32 22.66 12.49
C ILE A 699 5.34 23.76 12.11
N ALA A 700 5.93 23.71 10.91
CA ALA A 700 6.90 24.71 10.47
C ALA A 700 6.28 26.07 10.08
N HIS A 701 4.97 26.13 9.83
CA HIS A 701 4.32 27.31 9.24
C HIS A 701 3.08 27.81 10.01
N THR A 702 2.72 27.18 11.14
CA THR A 702 1.54 27.58 11.92
C THR A 702 1.74 27.29 13.41
N ASP A 703 1.03 28.01 14.28
CA ASP A 703 0.98 27.81 15.73
C ASP A 703 -0.34 27.10 16.17
N ILE A 704 -1.05 26.48 15.22
CA ILE A 704 -2.36 25.82 15.50
C ILE A 704 -2.19 24.65 16.46
N PHE A 705 -1.07 23.93 16.37
CA PHE A 705 -0.84 22.67 17.06
C PHE A 705 0.17 22.82 18.20
N LYS A 706 0.00 22.04 19.28
CA LYS A 706 0.94 22.02 20.42
C LYS A 706 2.02 20.96 20.30
N ALA A 707 1.83 19.97 19.45
CA ALA A 707 2.82 18.96 19.09
C ALA A 707 2.44 18.24 17.80
N GLY A 708 3.45 17.66 17.12
CA GLY A 708 3.29 16.84 15.92
C GLY A 708 3.86 15.43 16.09
N VAL A 709 3.22 14.45 15.44
CA VAL A 709 3.73 13.09 15.27
C VAL A 709 3.76 12.75 13.77
N ALA A 710 4.95 12.60 13.21
CA ALA A 710 5.19 12.39 11.79
C ALA A 710 5.87 11.03 11.56
N ARG A 711 5.15 10.11 10.86
CA ARG A 711 5.60 8.72 10.66
C ARG A 711 5.96 8.44 9.20
N SER A 712 7.19 7.95 8.94
CA SER A 712 7.69 7.52 7.63
C SER A 712 7.46 8.56 6.52
N GLY A 713 7.78 9.83 6.78
CA GLY A 713 7.60 10.93 5.84
C GLY A 713 8.81 11.23 4.98
N ALA A 714 8.62 12.07 3.96
CA ALA A 714 9.68 12.61 3.10
C ALA A 714 9.71 14.14 3.24
N TYR A 715 10.67 14.65 4.01
CA TYR A 715 10.68 16.04 4.47
C TYR A 715 11.57 16.97 3.66
N ASN A 716 12.41 16.41 2.81
CA ASN A 716 13.25 17.16 1.87
C ASN A 716 13.01 16.66 0.44
N ARG A 717 12.27 17.43 -0.36
CA ARG A 717 11.90 17.07 -1.73
C ARG A 717 13.05 17.15 -2.73
N THR A 718 14.16 17.81 -2.38
CA THR A 718 15.36 17.77 -3.22
C THR A 718 15.97 16.37 -3.32
N LEU A 719 15.67 15.47 -2.38
CA LEU A 719 16.03 14.05 -2.43
C LEU A 719 15.12 13.21 -3.36
N THR A 720 14.07 13.81 -3.91
CA THR A 720 13.18 13.18 -4.91
C THR A 720 13.03 14.07 -6.14
N PRO A 721 14.14 14.39 -6.88
CA PRO A 721 14.20 15.47 -7.85
C PRO A 721 13.40 15.25 -9.14
N PHE A 722 12.98 14.01 -9.41
CA PHE A 722 12.20 13.63 -10.60
C PHE A 722 10.72 13.39 -10.28
N GLY A 723 10.14 14.21 -9.41
CA GLY A 723 8.73 14.19 -9.05
C GLY A 723 8.42 13.40 -7.77
N PHE A 724 7.30 13.75 -7.16
CA PHE A 724 6.77 13.10 -5.97
C PHE A 724 5.24 13.25 -5.93
N GLN A 725 4.54 12.27 -5.41
CA GLN A 725 3.08 12.23 -5.44
C GLN A 725 2.54 12.56 -6.86
N ASN A 726 1.74 13.59 -7.02
CA ASN A 726 1.25 14.08 -8.31
C ASN A 726 2.10 15.22 -8.92
N GLU A 727 3.18 15.67 -8.25
CA GLU A 727 4.14 16.59 -8.87
C GLU A 727 4.92 15.87 -9.97
N ARG A 728 4.83 16.40 -11.17
CA ARG A 728 5.46 15.84 -12.38
C ARG A 728 6.59 16.69 -12.94
N ARG A 729 6.71 17.93 -12.47
CA ARG A 729 7.87 18.78 -12.78
C ARG A 729 9.06 18.28 -11.99
N THR A 730 10.21 18.28 -12.62
CA THR A 730 11.48 17.99 -11.95
C THR A 730 11.90 19.15 -11.04
N LEU A 731 12.87 18.90 -10.15
CA LEU A 731 13.47 19.95 -9.31
C LEU A 731 13.97 21.13 -10.14
N TRP A 732 14.54 20.87 -11.32
CA TRP A 732 15.09 21.92 -12.19
C TRP A 732 14.02 22.70 -12.98
N GLU A 733 12.86 22.13 -13.17
CA GLU A 733 11.68 22.78 -13.79
C GLU A 733 10.88 23.63 -12.80
N ALA A 734 10.91 23.29 -11.50
CA ALA A 734 10.14 23.98 -10.45
C ALA A 734 10.90 24.07 -9.11
N PRO A 735 12.13 24.62 -9.07
CA PRO A 735 12.99 24.59 -7.86
C PRO A 735 12.34 25.25 -6.65
N GLU A 736 11.56 26.32 -6.85
CA GLU A 736 10.85 27.02 -5.79
C GLU A 736 9.78 26.15 -5.12
N VAL A 737 9.06 25.32 -5.90
CA VAL A 737 8.04 24.40 -5.37
C VAL A 737 8.71 23.33 -4.49
N TYR A 738 9.81 22.75 -4.97
CA TYR A 738 10.56 21.76 -4.20
C TYR A 738 11.13 22.33 -2.91
N ALA A 739 11.70 23.53 -2.93
CA ALA A 739 12.22 24.19 -1.75
C ALA A 739 11.10 24.56 -0.77
N ARG A 740 10.03 25.22 -1.28
CA ARG A 740 8.92 25.72 -0.48
C ARG A 740 8.11 24.61 0.19
N MET A 741 7.89 23.51 -0.50
CA MET A 741 7.20 22.36 0.08
C MET A 741 8.04 21.55 1.07
N SER A 742 9.38 21.71 1.11
CA SER A 742 10.26 20.95 1.98
C SER A 742 10.31 21.52 3.39
N PRO A 743 9.67 20.92 4.41
CA PRO A 743 9.75 21.43 5.79
C PRO A 743 11.17 21.41 6.34
N PHE A 744 12.07 20.61 5.78
CA PHE A 744 13.50 20.64 6.09
C PHE A 744 14.12 22.03 5.91
N MET A 745 13.73 22.78 4.87
CA MET A 745 14.21 24.14 4.61
C MET A 745 13.74 25.16 5.66
N PHE A 746 12.71 24.81 6.43
CA PHE A 746 12.10 25.64 7.46
C PHE A 746 12.28 25.06 8.88
N ALA A 747 13.24 24.14 9.07
CA ALA A 747 13.48 23.48 10.35
C ALA A 747 13.76 24.46 11.51
N HIS A 748 14.30 25.66 11.21
CA HIS A 748 14.52 26.75 12.16
C HIS A 748 13.22 27.41 12.66
N ARG A 749 12.07 27.11 12.05
CA ARG A 749 10.73 27.59 12.46
C ARG A 749 9.94 26.53 13.23
N ILE A 750 10.45 25.32 13.36
CA ILE A 750 9.80 24.25 14.11
C ILE A 750 10.05 24.49 15.59
N ASN A 751 9.12 25.17 16.24
CA ASN A 751 9.17 25.52 17.67
C ASN A 751 8.40 24.49 18.51
N GLU A 752 7.31 23.93 17.98
CA GLU A 752 6.52 22.93 18.65
C GLU A 752 7.20 21.56 18.62
N PRO A 753 7.02 20.77 19.71
CA PRO A 753 7.61 19.44 19.80
C PRO A 753 7.21 18.51 18.64
N LEU A 754 8.20 17.90 17.98
CA LEU A 754 8.02 17.00 16.83
C LEU A 754 8.58 15.60 17.11
N LEU A 755 7.70 14.58 17.10
CA LEU A 755 8.08 13.17 17.14
C LEU A 755 8.17 12.62 15.71
N LEU A 756 9.34 12.08 15.36
CA LEU A 756 9.59 11.41 14.09
C LEU A 756 9.73 9.91 14.35
N ILE A 757 8.94 9.08 13.69
CA ILE A 757 9.03 7.61 13.74
C ILE A 757 9.24 7.09 12.34
N HIS A 758 10.21 6.17 12.13
CA HIS A 758 10.53 5.65 10.81
C HIS A 758 10.97 4.18 10.87
N GLY A 759 10.52 3.37 9.91
CA GLY A 759 11.02 2.01 9.74
C GLY A 759 12.41 2.01 9.08
N GLU A 760 13.40 1.34 9.68
CA GLU A 760 14.78 1.29 9.11
C GLU A 760 14.85 0.60 7.74
N ALA A 761 13.90 -0.28 7.47
CA ALA A 761 13.79 -0.99 6.19
C ALA A 761 12.69 -0.40 5.29
N ASP A 762 12.37 0.90 5.42
CA ASP A 762 11.39 1.56 4.57
C ASP A 762 11.83 1.51 3.10
N ASN A 763 11.02 0.85 2.25
CA ASN A 763 11.27 0.66 0.82
C ASN A 763 10.29 1.44 -0.07
N ASN A 764 9.46 2.31 0.50
CA ASN A 764 8.59 3.15 -0.30
C ASN A 764 9.40 4.25 -1.02
N PRO A 765 9.21 4.44 -2.33
CA PRO A 765 9.98 5.42 -3.08
C PRO A 765 9.91 6.85 -2.48
N GLY A 766 11.07 7.39 -2.13
CA GLY A 766 11.23 8.76 -1.62
C GLY A 766 11.06 8.94 -0.10
N THR A 767 10.58 7.94 0.65
CA THR A 767 10.42 8.00 2.11
C THR A 767 11.52 7.22 2.84
N PHE A 768 12.78 7.47 2.52
CA PHE A 768 13.91 6.78 3.15
C PHE A 768 14.12 7.24 4.59
N PRO A 769 14.68 6.40 5.48
CA PRO A 769 14.99 6.78 6.86
C PRO A 769 15.83 8.07 6.98
N ILE A 770 16.73 8.33 6.04
CA ILE A 770 17.54 9.55 5.95
C ILE A 770 16.70 10.84 5.98
N GLN A 771 15.46 10.80 5.49
CA GLN A 771 14.54 11.94 5.53
C GLN A 771 14.23 12.37 6.97
N SER A 772 13.92 11.39 7.85
CA SER A 772 13.65 11.65 9.27
C SER A 772 14.92 12.00 10.04
N GLU A 773 16.02 11.31 9.77
CA GLU A 773 17.31 11.56 10.41
C GLU A 773 17.80 12.99 10.16
N ARG A 774 17.74 13.47 8.92
CA ARG A 774 18.14 14.81 8.54
C ARG A 774 17.23 15.89 9.10
N LEU A 775 15.89 15.66 9.09
CA LEU A 775 14.97 16.59 9.71
C LEU A 775 15.21 16.69 11.23
N TYR A 776 15.39 15.55 11.92
CA TYR A 776 15.74 15.53 13.34
C TYR A 776 17.01 16.34 13.64
N GLN A 777 18.09 16.12 12.87
CA GLN A 777 19.35 16.85 13.03
C GLN A 777 19.15 18.35 12.80
N ALA A 778 18.36 18.74 11.79
CA ALA A 778 18.09 20.13 11.49
C ALA A 778 17.29 20.83 12.60
N VAL A 779 16.21 20.20 13.10
CA VAL A 779 15.40 20.74 14.21
C VAL A 779 16.26 20.86 15.47
N LYS A 780 16.99 19.81 15.85
CA LYS A 780 17.91 19.82 17.01
C LYS A 780 18.98 20.91 16.88
N GLY A 781 19.59 21.04 15.68
CA GLY A 781 20.63 22.03 15.43
C GLY A 781 20.16 23.49 15.53
N ASN A 782 18.86 23.73 15.32
CA ASN A 782 18.21 25.03 15.48
C ASN A 782 17.57 25.23 16.88
N GLY A 783 17.77 24.30 17.83
CA GLY A 783 17.27 24.44 19.21
C GLY A 783 15.83 23.97 19.40
N GLY A 784 15.17 23.41 18.39
CA GLY A 784 13.80 22.89 18.50
C GLY A 784 13.74 21.57 19.27
N THR A 785 12.55 21.24 19.78
CA THR A 785 12.27 20.00 20.51
C THR A 785 11.88 18.90 19.53
N ALA A 786 12.74 17.90 19.37
CA ALA A 786 12.44 16.75 18.50
C ALA A 786 12.86 15.42 19.13
N ARG A 787 12.15 14.36 18.80
CA ARG A 787 12.48 12.97 19.11
C ARG A 787 12.47 12.12 17.83
N LEU A 788 13.49 11.29 17.64
CA LEU A 788 13.58 10.37 16.51
C LEU A 788 13.55 8.92 17.03
N VAL A 789 12.65 8.12 16.46
CA VAL A 789 12.49 6.69 16.72
C VAL A 789 12.68 5.95 15.41
N LEU A 790 13.73 5.14 15.32
CA LEU A 790 13.97 4.22 14.20
C LEU A 790 13.56 2.82 14.64
N LEU A 791 12.69 2.18 13.85
CA LEU A 791 12.14 0.86 14.15
C LEU A 791 12.94 -0.20 13.35
N PRO A 792 13.74 -1.05 14.02
CA PRO A 792 14.55 -2.06 13.34
C PRO A 792 13.71 -3.00 12.48
N HIS A 793 14.19 -3.30 11.27
CA HIS A 793 13.57 -4.19 10.29
C HIS A 793 12.18 -3.79 9.77
N GLU A 794 11.55 -2.75 10.29
CA GLU A 794 10.24 -2.31 9.82
C GLU A 794 10.34 -1.61 8.45
N SER A 795 9.33 -1.86 7.62
CA SER A 795 9.15 -1.23 6.32
C SER A 795 8.35 0.09 6.44
N HIS A 796 7.74 0.53 5.34
CA HIS A 796 6.91 1.75 5.31
C HIS A 796 5.71 1.66 6.26
N ALA A 797 5.07 0.49 6.36
CA ALA A 797 4.05 0.16 7.36
C ALA A 797 4.67 -0.70 8.48
N TYR A 798 4.31 -0.46 9.74
CA TYR A 798 4.85 -1.19 10.88
C TYR A 798 3.99 -2.41 11.18
N GLU A 799 4.61 -3.60 11.26
CA GLU A 799 3.92 -4.88 11.33
C GLU A 799 4.20 -5.65 12.60
N ALA A 800 5.46 -5.63 13.09
CA ALA A 800 5.84 -6.40 14.26
C ALA A 800 5.11 -5.91 15.51
N ARG A 801 4.73 -6.86 16.36
CA ARG A 801 3.99 -6.57 17.57
C ARG A 801 4.74 -5.58 18.47
N GLU A 802 6.01 -5.81 18.70
CA GLU A 802 6.85 -4.98 19.53
C GLU A 802 6.97 -3.57 18.97
N SER A 803 7.14 -3.43 17.66
CA SER A 803 7.20 -2.14 16.97
C SER A 803 5.88 -1.39 17.08
N VAL A 804 4.75 -2.06 16.84
CA VAL A 804 3.41 -1.44 16.92
C VAL A 804 3.10 -0.98 18.35
N GLU A 805 3.38 -1.81 19.36
CA GLU A 805 3.20 -1.43 20.78
C GLU A 805 4.09 -0.22 21.13
N HIS A 806 5.36 -0.22 20.71
CA HIS A 806 6.28 0.88 20.92
C HIS A 806 5.82 2.19 20.25
N VAL A 807 5.32 2.13 19.03
CA VAL A 807 4.73 3.29 18.31
C VAL A 807 3.57 3.88 19.10
N HIS A 808 2.70 3.06 19.66
CA HIS A 808 1.60 3.55 20.51
C HIS A 808 2.10 4.17 21.79
N TRP A 809 3.08 3.55 22.45
CA TRP A 809 3.68 4.10 23.66
C TRP A 809 4.31 5.48 23.38
N GLU A 810 5.14 5.61 22.35
CA GLU A 810 5.80 6.86 21.94
C GLU A 810 4.79 7.95 21.59
N THR A 811 3.77 7.60 20.78
CA THR A 811 2.75 8.54 20.33
C THR A 811 1.93 9.08 21.52
N LEU A 812 1.49 8.17 22.41
CA LEU A 812 0.70 8.54 23.57
C LEU A 812 1.51 9.37 24.56
N HIS A 813 2.73 8.92 24.88
CA HIS A 813 3.63 9.64 25.79
C HIS A 813 3.92 11.06 25.28
N TRP A 814 4.13 11.22 23.97
CA TRP A 814 4.36 12.51 23.32
C TRP A 814 3.17 13.44 23.45
N PHE A 815 1.99 12.97 23.10
CA PHE A 815 0.77 13.78 23.20
C PHE A 815 0.31 14.02 24.64
N ASP A 816 0.48 13.08 25.54
CA ASP A 816 0.18 13.29 26.96
C ASP A 816 1.06 14.41 27.55
N LYS A 817 2.34 14.45 27.15
CA LYS A 817 3.28 15.46 27.64
C LYS A 817 3.00 16.85 27.07
N TYR A 818 2.75 16.95 25.76
CA TYR A 818 2.75 18.25 25.07
C TYR A 818 1.37 18.75 24.65
N VAL A 819 0.35 17.91 24.64
CA VAL A 819 -1.02 18.27 24.25
C VAL A 819 -1.97 18.14 25.43
N LYS A 820 -2.03 16.96 26.07
CA LYS A 820 -3.03 16.71 27.13
C LYS A 820 -2.70 17.44 28.44
N ARG A 821 -1.43 17.49 28.83
CA ARG A 821 -0.91 18.13 30.05
C ARG A 821 -0.12 19.40 29.77
N ALA A 822 -0.27 19.98 28.57
CA ALA A 822 0.42 21.21 28.21
C ALA A 822 0.16 22.27 29.31
N PRO A 823 1.19 22.89 29.89
CA PRO A 823 1.01 23.96 30.86
C PRO A 823 0.22 25.10 30.22
N GLU A 824 -0.65 25.74 30.99
CA GLU A 824 -1.28 26.99 30.54
C GLU A 824 -0.16 27.96 30.09
N PRO A 825 -0.31 28.62 28.93
CA PRO A 825 0.66 29.61 28.53
C PRO A 825 0.76 30.64 29.70
N PRO A 826 1.98 31.09 30.05
CA PRO A 826 2.14 32.10 31.05
C PRO A 826 1.24 33.27 30.67
N ILE A 827 0.37 33.70 31.59
CA ILE A 827 -0.45 34.90 31.43
C ILE A 827 0.53 36.02 31.13
N SER A 828 0.65 36.42 29.86
CA SER A 828 1.40 37.60 29.49
C SER A 828 0.68 38.81 30.06
N THR A 829 1.08 39.20 31.26
CA THR A 829 0.75 40.51 31.77
C THR A 829 1.55 41.52 30.96
N PHE A 830 1.00 41.98 29.86
CA PHE A 830 1.43 43.23 29.23
C PHE A 830 1.22 44.35 30.22
N THR A 831 2.29 44.82 30.81
CA THR A 831 2.27 46.08 31.54
C THR A 831 2.35 47.21 30.49
N PRO A 832 1.59 48.34 30.69
CA PRO A 832 1.60 49.45 29.75
C PRO A 832 2.98 50.12 29.54
N SER A 833 4.01 49.70 30.26
CA SER A 833 5.40 50.18 30.14
C SER A 833 6.23 49.53 29.02
N ASP A 834 5.70 48.54 28.31
CA ASP A 834 6.48 47.78 27.28
C ASP A 834 6.25 48.30 25.84
N LEU A 835 5.57 49.45 25.68
CA LEU A 835 5.49 50.14 24.42
C LEU A 835 6.65 51.16 24.28
N PRO A 836 7.41 51.16 23.17
CA PRO A 836 8.37 52.22 22.89
C PRO A 836 7.67 53.57 22.81
N PRO A 837 8.28 54.64 23.30
CA PRO A 837 7.70 55.98 23.21
C PRO A 837 7.48 56.39 21.77
N PRO A 838 6.48 57.24 21.43
CA PRO A 838 6.04 57.64 20.10
C PRO A 838 7.11 58.30 19.25
#